data_d97dd55d1766c01182f86ae1ec455690
#
_entry.id   d97dd55d1766c01182f86ae1ec455690
#
_cell.length_a   1.000
_cell.length_b   1.000
_cell.length_c   1.000
_cell.angle_alpha   90.00
_cell.angle_beta   90.00
_cell.angle_gamma   90.00
#
_symmetry.space_group_name_H-M   'P 1'
#
loop_
_entity.id
_entity.type
_entity.pdbx_description
1 polymer ?
#
loop_
_entity_poly.entity_id
_entity_poly.type
_entity_poly.pdbx_seq_one_letter_code
_entity_poly.pdbx_strand_id
1 'polypeptide(L)'
;ANVDPLILLDGVESSKLDLARIAPEDIETFSVMKDASATAMYGARGANGVILVTTKKGQEGSVYATARYETVFSMPTKRIDVVDPVDYMKMYNRALLTRDPLATPKYSVERINRTRSGKYPSWVYPANDWYKILFKNYNVNHHAGLNIRGGSKVIQYYASVNYNRDQGMLKTDKLNDFDCNITNNQTAFRVNLTIDLKAGIKLLINSSTTIDKYHGPLTSVNQAYELAFNASPVDFAPLYPGDENYGWPHLRFGTTEANQENPYMMIQKGYLERTRYSTTNRAEYIHNLSSLVKGLELRGSVAVSQAGYYTTGFTTNPFKYSLLNYDFETGKHRLQDLSPFGASYALSIDPTAKASTTETRVTYEARALHTAAWKEHQTSLTGVFQAQDYTFTPVSNVLTGMPQRNMMFSMRGTYGFKDRYFVEASFGYNASERFAKSNRWGLFPAGGLAYVISSEPFMNGTAHWLNFLKLRVSYGKVGNDGVIKVPRFLFLQTMGTLTNVLNPEPGGRPTIYRIVQGYANPNLKWEVAEQVNFGLETKLFKGVVEFNLDAYQEIRHNIIGYRASVPAHAGIALPQLDNMGKARSRGIDFSGKIQHAFNKDLWVILNGTLTYNKVVYKEIEEAMNKPAWQRMVGKEISQKIGYISDGLFQDQAEIENAPVQAGSPQPGDIRYRDLNNDGKIDVNDVTYIGFPETPRVTYGFSGFVNY
;
A
#
# COMPACT_ATOMS: atom_id res chain seq x y z
N ALA A 1 -12.09 3.36 5.47
CA ALA A 1 -11.40 2.10 5.40
C ALA A 1 -10.61 2.05 4.10
N ASN A 2 -9.30 1.94 4.19
CA ASN A 2 -8.45 1.70 3.02
C ASN A 2 -8.59 0.21 2.65
N VAL A 3 -9.56 -0.11 1.81
CA VAL A 3 -9.68 -1.45 1.23
C VAL A 3 -9.24 -1.34 -0.23
N ASP A 4 -8.29 -2.19 -0.59
CA ASP A 4 -7.74 -2.24 -1.94
C ASP A 4 -8.82 -2.66 -2.96
N PRO A 5 -8.70 -2.25 -4.24
CA PRO A 5 -9.53 -2.79 -5.29
C PRO A 5 -9.31 -4.31 -5.44
N LEU A 6 -10.31 -5.01 -5.91
CA LEU A 6 -10.17 -6.41 -6.29
C LEU A 6 -9.27 -6.50 -7.53
N ILE A 7 -8.18 -7.23 -7.42
CA ILE A 7 -7.28 -7.49 -8.54
C ILE A 7 -7.51 -8.92 -9.02
N LEU A 8 -7.85 -9.07 -10.29
CA LEU A 8 -8.03 -10.36 -10.93
C LEU A 8 -6.98 -10.55 -12.02
N LEU A 9 -6.14 -11.55 -11.84
CA LEU A 9 -5.17 -12.00 -12.83
C LEU A 9 -5.68 -13.28 -13.48
N ASP A 10 -5.99 -13.22 -14.78
CA ASP A 10 -6.65 -14.32 -15.52
C ASP A 10 -7.89 -14.87 -14.81
N GLY A 11 -8.67 -13.99 -14.15
CA GLY A 11 -9.86 -14.32 -13.39
C GLY A 11 -9.62 -14.85 -11.98
N VAL A 12 -8.38 -14.91 -11.50
CA VAL A 12 -8.04 -15.33 -10.13
C VAL A 12 -7.68 -14.12 -9.27
N GLU A 13 -8.27 -14.05 -8.07
CA GLU A 13 -7.95 -12.99 -7.12
C GLU A 13 -6.48 -13.02 -6.71
N SER A 14 -5.81 -11.87 -6.86
CA SER A 14 -4.37 -11.68 -6.66
C SER A 14 -4.09 -10.46 -5.81
N SER A 15 -2.91 -10.37 -5.21
CA SER A 15 -2.49 -9.23 -4.41
C SER A 15 -1.91 -8.10 -5.29
N LYS A 16 -1.85 -6.87 -4.74
CA LYS A 16 -1.11 -5.75 -5.38
C LYS A 16 0.34 -6.12 -5.68
N LEU A 17 0.93 -6.90 -4.81
CA LEU A 17 2.32 -7.29 -4.95
C LEU A 17 2.50 -8.32 -6.08
N ASP A 18 1.53 -9.22 -6.27
CA ASP A 18 1.56 -10.14 -7.40
C ASP A 18 1.38 -9.38 -8.72
N LEU A 19 0.48 -8.39 -8.77
CA LEU A 19 0.33 -7.52 -9.94
C LEU A 19 1.63 -6.76 -10.26
N ALA A 20 2.28 -6.18 -9.25
CA ALA A 20 3.53 -5.43 -9.43
C ALA A 20 4.72 -6.29 -9.91
N ARG A 21 4.59 -7.62 -9.83
CA ARG A 21 5.62 -8.59 -10.23
C ARG A 21 5.43 -9.21 -11.58
N ILE A 22 4.31 -8.94 -12.24
CA ILE A 22 4.08 -9.43 -13.60
C ILE A 22 4.98 -8.66 -14.56
N ALA A 23 5.70 -9.36 -15.41
CA ALA A 23 6.44 -8.73 -16.49
C ALA A 23 5.45 -8.03 -17.45
N PRO A 24 5.66 -6.76 -17.82
CA PRO A 24 4.75 -6.03 -18.72
C PRO A 24 4.50 -6.77 -20.04
N GLU A 25 5.48 -7.46 -20.55
CA GLU A 25 5.40 -8.26 -21.77
C GLU A 25 4.49 -9.48 -21.66
N ASP A 26 4.18 -9.96 -20.46
CA ASP A 26 3.23 -11.05 -20.24
C ASP A 26 1.78 -10.57 -20.25
N ILE A 27 1.54 -9.24 -20.15
CA ILE A 27 0.20 -8.66 -20.11
C ILE A 27 -0.35 -8.52 -21.53
N GLU A 28 -1.59 -9.00 -21.73
CA GLU A 28 -2.38 -8.80 -22.95
C GLU A 28 -3.31 -7.60 -22.82
N THR A 29 -4.09 -7.55 -21.70
CA THR A 29 -5.03 -6.47 -21.43
C THR A 29 -5.01 -6.05 -19.97
N PHE A 30 -5.25 -4.77 -19.73
CA PHE A 30 -5.42 -4.18 -18.42
C PHE A 30 -6.68 -3.31 -18.42
N SER A 31 -7.62 -3.61 -17.52
CA SER A 31 -8.89 -2.87 -17.41
C SER A 31 -9.18 -2.50 -15.96
N VAL A 32 -9.67 -1.30 -15.74
CA VAL A 32 -10.11 -0.82 -14.42
C VAL A 32 -11.60 -0.53 -14.47
N MET A 33 -12.36 -1.26 -13.67
CA MET A 33 -13.80 -1.07 -13.52
C MET A 33 -14.08 -0.29 -12.25
N LYS A 34 -14.73 0.87 -12.38
CA LYS A 34 -15.05 1.78 -11.27
C LYS A 34 -16.54 1.85 -10.99
N ASP A 35 -17.39 1.62 -12.00
CA ASP A 35 -18.84 1.77 -11.92
C ASP A 35 -19.51 0.58 -11.24
N ALA A 36 -20.55 0.83 -10.45
CA ALA A 36 -21.29 -0.21 -9.74
C ALA A 36 -21.90 -1.27 -10.70
N SER A 37 -22.36 -0.89 -11.88
CA SER A 37 -22.90 -1.82 -12.87
C SER A 37 -21.85 -2.81 -13.37
N ALA A 38 -20.62 -2.34 -13.60
CA ALA A 38 -19.52 -3.17 -14.03
C ALA A 38 -18.98 -4.06 -12.90
N THR A 39 -18.96 -3.56 -11.66
CA THR A 39 -18.40 -4.28 -10.50
C THR A 39 -19.39 -5.22 -9.81
N ALA A 40 -20.70 -5.08 -10.07
CA ALA A 40 -21.75 -5.95 -9.48
C ALA A 40 -21.53 -7.44 -9.77
N MET A 41 -20.92 -7.79 -10.91
CA MET A 41 -20.58 -9.16 -11.26
C MET A 41 -19.50 -9.81 -10.35
N TYR A 42 -18.76 -8.98 -9.62
CA TYR A 42 -17.72 -9.43 -8.68
C TYR A 42 -18.15 -9.34 -7.23
N GLY A 43 -19.44 -9.05 -7.02
CA GLY A 43 -20.09 -9.01 -5.72
C GLY A 43 -19.42 -8.05 -4.75
N ALA A 44 -19.44 -8.43 -3.47
CA ALA A 44 -18.88 -7.63 -2.38
C ALA A 44 -17.39 -7.32 -2.55
N ARG A 45 -16.65 -8.16 -3.23
CA ARG A 45 -15.22 -7.95 -3.48
C ARG A 45 -14.96 -6.81 -4.47
N GLY A 46 -15.94 -6.49 -5.33
CA GLY A 46 -15.88 -5.38 -6.28
C GLY A 46 -16.21 -4.00 -5.71
N ALA A 47 -16.57 -3.89 -4.43
CA ALA A 47 -17.05 -2.65 -3.80
C ALA A 47 -16.07 -1.45 -3.88
N ASN A 48 -14.78 -1.70 -4.03
CA ASN A 48 -13.74 -0.66 -4.16
C ASN A 48 -13.15 -0.59 -5.57
N GLY A 49 -13.87 -1.08 -6.56
CA GLY A 49 -13.40 -1.21 -7.94
C GLY A 49 -12.73 -2.56 -8.21
N VAL A 50 -12.56 -2.87 -9.49
CA VAL A 50 -11.96 -4.11 -9.96
C VAL A 50 -10.89 -3.80 -11.00
N ILE A 51 -9.71 -4.37 -10.82
CA ILE A 51 -8.63 -4.35 -11.80
C ILE A 51 -8.56 -5.73 -12.45
N LEU A 52 -8.83 -5.78 -13.76
CA LEU A 52 -8.73 -6.99 -14.55
C LEU A 52 -7.43 -6.98 -15.34
N VAL A 53 -6.63 -8.00 -15.16
CA VAL A 53 -5.43 -8.22 -15.95
C VAL A 53 -5.54 -9.57 -16.62
N THR A 54 -5.44 -9.59 -17.95
CA THR A 54 -5.32 -10.84 -18.70
C THR A 54 -3.92 -10.98 -19.26
N THR A 55 -3.39 -12.18 -19.20
CA THR A 55 -2.06 -12.47 -19.71
C THR A 55 -2.12 -13.03 -21.12
N LYS A 56 -1.02 -12.91 -21.85
CA LYS A 56 -0.89 -13.41 -23.23
C LYS A 56 -1.19 -14.89 -23.33
N LYS A 57 -1.90 -15.25 -24.38
CA LYS A 57 -2.24 -16.64 -24.73
C LYS A 57 -1.43 -17.12 -25.92
N GLY A 58 -1.46 -18.42 -26.15
CA GLY A 58 -0.94 -19.02 -27.36
C GLY A 58 -1.71 -18.57 -28.62
N GLN A 59 -1.07 -18.66 -29.75
CA GLN A 59 -1.66 -18.37 -31.06
C GLN A 59 -1.45 -19.54 -31.99
N GLU A 60 -2.42 -19.79 -32.90
CA GLU A 60 -2.25 -20.72 -34.00
C GLU A 60 -1.17 -20.18 -34.95
N GLY A 61 -0.30 -21.06 -35.42
CA GLY A 61 0.73 -20.73 -36.41
C GLY A 61 2.16 -20.97 -35.93
N SER A 62 3.09 -20.21 -36.50
CA SER A 62 4.52 -20.32 -36.23
C SER A 62 4.87 -19.99 -34.78
N VAL A 63 5.94 -20.60 -34.31
CA VAL A 63 6.52 -20.30 -32.99
C VAL A 63 7.21 -18.95 -33.02
N TYR A 64 6.84 -18.07 -32.10
CA TYR A 64 7.50 -16.79 -31.87
C TYR A 64 8.19 -16.83 -30.52
N ALA A 65 9.49 -16.53 -30.51
CA ALA A 65 10.28 -16.37 -29.30
C ALA A 65 10.72 -14.91 -29.18
N THR A 66 10.61 -14.35 -27.99
CA THR A 66 11.08 -12.98 -27.68
C THR A 66 11.99 -13.05 -26.47
N ALA A 67 13.20 -12.52 -26.59
CA ALA A 67 14.12 -12.33 -25.49
C ALA A 67 14.28 -10.83 -25.21
N ARG A 68 14.32 -10.46 -23.94
CA ARG A 68 14.50 -9.09 -23.48
C ARG A 68 15.58 -9.05 -22.40
N TYR A 69 16.41 -8.05 -22.46
CA TYR A 69 17.34 -7.72 -21.38
C TYR A 69 17.35 -6.22 -21.14
N GLU A 70 17.25 -5.84 -19.87
CA GLU A 70 17.25 -4.43 -19.45
C GLU A 70 18.27 -4.22 -18.35
N THR A 71 18.98 -3.10 -18.46
CA THR A 71 19.75 -2.52 -17.36
C THR A 71 19.06 -1.22 -16.92
N VAL A 72 18.68 -1.16 -15.65
CA VAL A 72 17.94 -0.03 -15.08
C VAL A 72 18.83 0.70 -14.09
N PHE A 73 19.09 1.98 -14.35
CA PHE A 73 19.77 2.88 -13.41
C PHE A 73 18.72 3.63 -12.60
N SER A 74 18.75 3.44 -11.28
CA SER A 74 17.82 4.10 -10.37
C SER A 74 18.55 5.05 -9.46
N MET A 75 17.99 6.25 -9.28
CA MET A 75 18.56 7.29 -8.41
C MET A 75 17.43 8.00 -7.65
N PRO A 76 17.70 8.57 -6.47
CA PRO A 76 16.71 9.38 -5.74
C PRO A 76 16.30 10.60 -6.57
N THR A 77 15.00 10.83 -6.67
CA THR A 77 14.45 12.02 -7.38
C THR A 77 14.70 13.31 -6.60
N LYS A 78 14.86 13.21 -5.27
CA LYS A 78 15.19 14.33 -4.38
C LYS A 78 16.09 13.83 -3.26
N ARG A 79 17.07 14.64 -2.91
CA ARG A 79 17.86 14.49 -1.67
C ARG A 79 17.45 15.59 -0.71
N ILE A 80 17.49 15.29 0.56
CA ILE A 80 17.28 16.28 1.60
C ILE A 80 18.63 16.84 1.97
N ASP A 81 18.78 18.15 1.85
CA ASP A 81 19.96 18.85 2.32
C ASP A 81 19.90 18.96 3.84
N VAL A 82 20.99 18.56 4.48
CA VAL A 82 21.16 18.67 5.92
C VAL A 82 22.10 19.85 6.24
N VAL A 83 21.92 20.41 7.43
CA VAL A 83 22.78 21.49 7.92
C VAL A 83 24.23 21.02 7.99
N ASP A 84 25.15 21.92 7.63
CA ASP A 84 26.60 21.68 7.81
C ASP A 84 26.93 21.36 9.26
N PRO A 85 27.77 20.38 9.57
CA PRO A 85 28.13 19.98 10.93
C PRO A 85 28.63 21.10 11.82
N VAL A 86 29.36 22.08 11.26
CA VAL A 86 29.84 23.25 12.01
C VAL A 86 28.69 24.18 12.38
N ASP A 87 27.76 24.40 11.44
CA ASP A 87 26.59 25.22 11.70
C ASP A 87 25.59 24.52 12.63
N TYR A 88 25.49 23.17 12.56
CA TYR A 88 24.76 22.37 13.55
C TYR A 88 25.26 22.66 14.97
N MET A 89 26.58 22.61 15.22
CA MET A 89 27.14 22.89 16.56
C MET A 89 26.82 24.29 17.04
N LYS A 90 26.92 25.30 16.17
CA LYS A 90 26.61 26.71 16.51
C LYS A 90 25.12 26.88 16.84
N MET A 91 24.24 26.28 16.00
CA MET A 91 22.80 26.35 16.21
C MET A 91 22.38 25.63 17.50
N TYR A 92 22.98 24.46 17.77
CA TYR A 92 22.75 23.73 19.02
C TYR A 92 23.13 24.57 20.25
N ASN A 93 24.34 25.13 20.25
CA ASN A 93 24.80 26.00 21.33
C ASN A 93 23.88 27.23 21.49
N ARG A 94 23.46 27.87 20.38
CA ARG A 94 22.53 28.99 20.40
C ARG A 94 21.19 28.60 20.99
N ALA A 95 20.65 27.44 20.61
CA ALA A 95 19.39 26.94 21.14
C ALA A 95 19.48 26.70 22.65
N LEU A 96 20.60 26.11 23.11
CA LEU A 96 20.84 25.87 24.53
C LEU A 96 20.90 27.19 25.33
N LEU A 97 21.68 28.16 24.86
CA LEU A 97 21.87 29.46 25.53
C LEU A 97 20.62 30.35 25.46
N THR A 98 19.77 30.18 24.47
CA THR A 98 18.47 30.88 24.40
C THR A 98 17.52 30.36 25.47
N ARG A 99 17.59 29.07 25.80
CA ARG A 99 16.77 28.44 26.85
C ARG A 99 17.31 28.70 28.26
N ASP A 100 18.60 28.62 28.40
CA ASP A 100 19.31 28.89 29.66
C ASP A 100 20.58 29.71 29.38
N PRO A 101 20.55 31.03 29.60
CA PRO A 101 21.71 31.91 29.37
C PRO A 101 22.93 31.54 30.21
N LEU A 102 22.75 30.79 31.31
CA LEU A 102 23.84 30.35 32.18
C LEU A 102 24.36 28.97 31.84
N ALA A 103 23.75 28.28 30.87
CA ALA A 103 24.19 26.96 30.45
C ALA A 103 25.61 26.98 29.83
N THR A 104 26.36 25.92 30.06
CA THR A 104 27.65 25.73 29.38
C THR A 104 27.37 25.23 27.94
N PRO A 105 27.92 25.92 26.91
CA PRO A 105 27.80 25.46 25.52
C PRO A 105 28.29 24.01 25.37
N LYS A 106 27.49 23.15 24.75
CA LYS A 106 27.86 21.73 24.52
C LYS A 106 29.12 21.62 23.66
N TYR A 107 29.26 22.49 22.67
CA TYR A 107 30.40 22.48 21.74
C TYR A 107 31.28 23.70 21.99
N SER A 108 32.55 23.49 22.42
CA SER A 108 33.50 24.56 22.63
C SER A 108 33.87 25.25 21.31
N VAL A 109 34.30 26.51 21.38
CA VAL A 109 34.78 27.27 20.21
C VAL A 109 35.98 26.54 19.56
N GLU A 110 36.84 25.95 20.38
CA GLU A 110 37.96 25.17 19.89
C GLU A 110 37.51 23.95 19.08
N ARG A 111 36.54 23.17 19.57
CA ARG A 111 35.95 22.02 18.85
C ARG A 111 35.34 22.45 17.52
N ILE A 112 34.56 23.52 17.50
CA ILE A 112 33.98 24.09 16.28
C ILE A 112 35.05 24.46 15.26
N ASN A 113 36.12 25.15 15.71
CA ASN A 113 37.21 25.57 14.84
C ASN A 113 38.02 24.39 14.31
N ARG A 114 38.33 23.41 15.16
CA ARG A 114 39.06 22.18 14.76
C ARG A 114 38.27 21.37 13.76
N THR A 115 36.97 21.17 13.98
CA THR A 115 36.07 20.50 13.01
C THR A 115 36.04 21.27 11.68
N ARG A 116 35.89 22.59 11.70
CA ARG A 116 35.88 23.43 10.50
C ARG A 116 37.18 23.35 9.73
N SER A 117 38.32 23.26 10.40
CA SER A 117 39.63 23.28 9.75
C SER A 117 39.88 22.04 8.86
N GLY A 118 39.26 20.91 9.13
CA GLY A 118 39.47 19.63 8.45
C GLY A 118 40.91 19.09 8.55
N LYS A 119 41.78 19.71 9.39
CA LYS A 119 43.18 19.33 9.54
C LYS A 119 43.40 18.10 10.43
N TYR A 120 42.42 17.75 11.25
CA TYR A 120 42.52 16.66 12.20
C TYR A 120 41.80 15.42 11.66
N PRO A 121 42.12 14.22 12.16
CA PRO A 121 41.42 13.01 11.74
C PRO A 121 39.92 13.13 11.94
N SER A 122 39.15 12.71 10.93
CA SER A 122 37.68 12.80 10.93
C SER A 122 37.02 11.97 12.03
N TRP A 123 37.70 10.99 12.57
CA TRP A 123 37.21 10.22 13.71
C TRP A 123 37.44 10.93 15.06
N VAL A 124 38.36 11.95 15.15
CA VAL A 124 38.56 12.79 16.34
C VAL A 124 37.61 13.97 16.35
N TYR A 125 37.45 14.63 15.20
CA TYR A 125 36.51 15.72 15.01
C TYR A 125 35.53 15.36 13.89
N PRO A 126 34.52 14.51 14.21
CA PRO A 126 33.58 14.06 13.22
C PRO A 126 32.81 15.23 12.57
N ALA A 127 32.62 15.11 11.28
CA ALA A 127 31.75 15.96 10.47
C ALA A 127 30.99 15.04 9.50
N ASN A 128 30.10 14.22 10.08
CA ASN A 128 29.43 13.16 9.33
C ASN A 128 28.25 13.71 8.51
N ASP A 129 28.26 13.41 7.24
CA ASP A 129 27.05 13.41 6.44
C ASP A 129 26.51 11.97 6.44
N TRP A 130 25.67 11.65 7.41
CA TRP A 130 25.14 10.30 7.58
C TRP A 130 24.41 9.79 6.35
N TYR A 131 23.73 10.70 5.61
CA TYR A 131 23.07 10.31 4.39
C TYR A 131 24.08 9.83 3.33
N LYS A 132 25.18 10.57 3.12
CA LYS A 132 26.24 10.15 2.18
C LYS A 132 27.01 8.90 2.64
N ILE A 133 27.10 8.69 3.96
CA ILE A 133 27.73 7.48 4.53
C ILE A 133 26.86 6.25 4.26
N LEU A 134 25.53 6.36 4.42
CA LEU A 134 24.63 5.23 4.40
C LEU A 134 24.03 4.92 3.03
N PHE A 135 23.92 5.91 2.12
CA PHE A 135 23.18 5.73 0.88
C PHE A 135 24.06 5.92 -0.35
N LYS A 136 23.82 5.09 -1.35
CA LYS A 136 24.40 5.21 -2.70
C LYS A 136 23.76 6.34 -3.47
N ASN A 137 24.47 6.86 -4.45
CA ASN A 137 23.93 7.87 -5.37
C ASN A 137 23.01 7.28 -6.41
N TYR A 138 23.26 6.04 -6.82
CA TYR A 138 22.49 5.26 -7.77
C TYR A 138 22.70 3.77 -7.51
N ASN A 139 21.80 2.96 -8.02
CA ASN A 139 21.98 1.52 -8.15
C ASN A 139 21.75 1.06 -9.60
N VAL A 140 22.14 -0.17 -9.88
CA VAL A 140 22.00 -0.79 -11.20
C VAL A 140 21.25 -2.10 -11.02
N ASN A 141 20.12 -2.23 -11.72
CA ASN A 141 19.28 -3.41 -11.70
C ASN A 141 19.33 -4.09 -13.07
N HIS A 142 19.10 -5.39 -13.11
CA HIS A 142 19.12 -6.19 -14.31
C HIS A 142 17.86 -7.03 -14.41
N HIS A 143 17.16 -6.90 -15.53
CA HIS A 143 15.96 -7.68 -15.83
C HIS A 143 16.16 -8.45 -17.13
N ALA A 144 15.85 -9.74 -17.11
CA ALA A 144 15.93 -10.62 -18.26
C ALA A 144 14.62 -11.39 -18.41
N GLY A 145 14.09 -11.48 -19.61
CA GLY A 145 12.87 -12.20 -19.91
C GLY A 145 12.99 -12.98 -21.22
N LEU A 146 12.40 -14.17 -21.22
CA LEU A 146 12.22 -14.99 -22.41
C LEU A 146 10.77 -15.43 -22.46
N ASN A 147 10.10 -15.24 -23.58
CA ASN A 147 8.79 -15.79 -23.80
C ASN A 147 8.69 -16.50 -25.17
N ILE A 148 7.89 -17.54 -25.21
CA ILE A 148 7.63 -18.33 -26.39
C ILE A 148 6.11 -18.51 -26.54
N ARG A 149 5.59 -18.28 -27.72
CA ARG A 149 4.18 -18.51 -28.06
C ARG A 149 4.05 -19.22 -29.41
N GLY A 150 3.05 -20.03 -29.53
CA GLY A 150 2.79 -20.76 -30.79
C GLY A 150 1.67 -21.75 -30.60
N GLY A 151 1.48 -22.60 -31.57
CA GLY A 151 0.54 -23.70 -31.47
C GLY A 151 -0.11 -24.11 -32.78
N SER A 152 -0.91 -25.15 -32.69
CA SER A 152 -1.78 -25.66 -33.75
C SER A 152 -3.24 -25.24 -33.50
N LYS A 153 -4.15 -25.68 -34.36
CA LYS A 153 -5.62 -25.54 -34.15
C LYS A 153 -6.09 -26.24 -32.87
N VAL A 154 -5.37 -27.27 -32.42
CA VAL A 154 -5.77 -28.09 -31.28
C VAL A 154 -5.11 -27.61 -29.98
N ILE A 155 -3.84 -27.27 -30.03
CA ILE A 155 -3.08 -26.87 -28.84
C ILE A 155 -2.36 -25.56 -29.14
N GLN A 156 -2.62 -24.53 -28.32
CA GLN A 156 -1.93 -23.25 -28.37
C GLN A 156 -1.28 -23.01 -27.01
N TYR A 157 -0.08 -22.49 -27.01
CA TYR A 157 0.69 -22.28 -25.79
C TYR A 157 1.39 -20.92 -25.75
N TYR A 158 1.48 -20.39 -24.55
CA TYR A 158 2.35 -19.31 -24.17
C TYR A 158 3.16 -19.75 -22.96
N ALA A 159 4.47 -19.57 -22.99
CA ALA A 159 5.34 -19.81 -21.85
C ALA A 159 6.32 -18.65 -21.69
N SER A 160 6.55 -18.21 -20.45
CA SER A 160 7.55 -17.19 -20.15
C SER A 160 8.36 -17.54 -18.91
N VAL A 161 9.60 -17.08 -18.90
CA VAL A 161 10.48 -17.04 -17.74
C VAL A 161 11.08 -15.65 -17.64
N ASN A 162 10.97 -15.03 -16.46
CA ASN A 162 11.50 -13.71 -16.17
C ASN A 162 12.40 -13.79 -14.94
N TYR A 163 13.56 -13.14 -15.01
CA TYR A 163 14.49 -13.02 -13.91
C TYR A 163 14.86 -11.56 -13.70
N ASN A 164 14.61 -11.05 -12.51
CA ASN A 164 14.94 -9.69 -12.11
C ASN A 164 15.92 -9.73 -10.93
N ARG A 165 17.00 -8.97 -11.03
CA ARG A 165 17.96 -8.76 -9.96
C ARG A 165 17.98 -7.28 -9.61
N ASP A 166 17.39 -6.94 -8.46
CA ASP A 166 17.32 -5.59 -7.96
C ASP A 166 18.27 -5.40 -6.78
N GLN A 167 18.98 -4.27 -6.77
CA GLN A 167 19.88 -3.89 -5.70
C GLN A 167 19.29 -2.73 -4.89
N GLY A 168 19.62 -2.67 -3.60
CA GLY A 168 19.20 -1.58 -2.73
C GLY A 168 20.12 -0.37 -2.81
N MET A 169 19.63 0.73 -2.24
CA MET A 169 20.35 2.01 -2.16
C MET A 169 21.27 2.13 -0.95
N LEU A 170 21.25 1.19 0.00
CA LEU A 170 22.15 1.22 1.14
C LEU A 170 23.58 0.93 0.70
N LYS A 171 24.51 1.67 1.31
CA LYS A 171 25.96 1.57 1.09
C LYS A 171 26.55 0.72 2.21
N THR A 172 26.70 -0.58 1.94
CA THR A 172 27.28 -1.52 2.89
C THR A 172 28.71 -1.84 2.46
N ASP A 173 29.64 -1.75 3.38
CA ASP A 173 31.04 -2.10 3.16
C ASP A 173 31.28 -3.55 3.53
N LYS A 174 32.27 -4.20 2.92
CA LYS A 174 32.68 -5.55 3.27
C LYS A 174 33.57 -5.54 4.50
N LEU A 175 32.98 -5.19 5.64
CA LEU A 175 33.69 -5.13 6.93
C LEU A 175 33.56 -6.42 7.73
N ASN A 176 32.53 -7.19 7.46
CA ASN A 176 32.22 -8.48 8.11
C ASN A 176 32.48 -9.63 7.14
N ASP A 177 32.51 -10.85 7.65
CA ASP A 177 32.56 -12.07 6.86
C ASP A 177 31.23 -12.39 6.14
N PHE A 178 30.21 -11.59 6.39
CA PHE A 178 28.88 -11.68 5.76
C PHE A 178 28.53 -10.39 5.02
N ASP A 179 27.71 -10.53 3.99
CA ASP A 179 27.21 -9.40 3.18
C ASP A 179 25.89 -8.85 3.78
N CYS A 180 25.80 -7.53 3.95
CA CYS A 180 24.58 -6.83 4.35
C CYS A 180 23.95 -6.08 3.16
N ASN A 181 24.47 -6.24 1.93
CA ASN A 181 23.97 -5.50 0.79
C ASN A 181 22.58 -5.98 0.40
N ILE A 182 21.70 -5.02 0.06
CA ILE A 182 20.34 -5.37 -0.36
C ILE A 182 20.39 -5.93 -1.78
N THR A 183 19.91 -7.15 -1.92
CA THR A 183 19.62 -7.77 -3.21
C THR A 183 18.25 -8.44 -3.16
N ASN A 184 17.48 -8.29 -4.23
CA ASN A 184 16.24 -9.01 -4.42
C ASN A 184 16.28 -9.72 -5.78
N ASN A 185 16.31 -11.03 -5.76
CA ASN A 185 16.30 -11.87 -6.94
C ASN A 185 14.90 -12.46 -7.12
N GLN A 186 14.22 -12.04 -8.17
CA GLN A 186 12.90 -12.54 -8.53
C GLN A 186 13.01 -13.46 -9.74
N THR A 187 12.39 -14.62 -9.63
CA THR A 187 12.21 -15.53 -10.76
C THR A 187 10.72 -15.79 -10.94
N ALA A 188 10.20 -15.56 -12.13
CA ALA A 188 8.79 -15.78 -12.45
C ALA A 188 8.66 -16.72 -13.66
N PHE A 189 7.79 -17.71 -13.53
CA PHE A 189 7.41 -18.66 -14.57
C PHE A 189 5.93 -18.53 -14.87
N ARG A 190 5.57 -18.59 -16.14
CA ARG A 190 4.18 -18.61 -16.58
C ARG A 190 3.99 -19.57 -17.73
N VAL A 191 2.88 -20.33 -17.70
CA VAL A 191 2.44 -21.19 -18.79
C VAL A 191 0.95 -21.04 -18.96
N ASN A 192 0.51 -20.70 -20.16
CA ASN A 192 -0.89 -20.64 -20.55
C ASN A 192 -1.10 -21.61 -21.72
N LEU A 193 -1.97 -22.59 -21.53
CA LEU A 193 -2.35 -23.56 -22.53
C LEU A 193 -3.82 -23.40 -22.89
N THR A 194 -4.12 -23.46 -24.18
CA THR A 194 -5.48 -23.57 -24.70
C THR A 194 -5.54 -24.82 -25.53
N ILE A 195 -6.41 -25.75 -25.15
CA ILE A 195 -6.62 -27.02 -25.84
C ILE A 195 -8.03 -26.98 -26.42
N ASP A 196 -8.16 -27.00 -27.73
CA ASP A 196 -9.43 -27.06 -28.45
C ASP A 196 -9.78 -28.54 -28.68
N LEU A 197 -10.69 -29.04 -27.86
CA LEU A 197 -11.24 -30.37 -27.99
C LEU A 197 -12.41 -30.29 -28.97
N LYS A 198 -12.59 -31.23 -29.87
CA LYS A 198 -13.70 -31.23 -30.82
C LYS A 198 -15.05 -31.00 -30.15
N ALA A 199 -16.11 -30.69 -30.90
CA ALA A 199 -17.48 -30.46 -30.43
C ALA A 199 -17.69 -29.17 -29.62
N GLY A 200 -16.88 -28.10 -29.87
CA GLY A 200 -17.06 -26.80 -29.21
C GLY A 200 -16.53 -26.76 -27.77
N ILE A 201 -15.74 -27.71 -27.35
CA ILE A 201 -15.15 -27.81 -26.02
C ILE A 201 -13.74 -27.26 -26.04
N LYS A 202 -13.40 -26.35 -25.11
CA LYS A 202 -12.04 -25.86 -24.87
C LYS A 202 -11.64 -26.04 -23.43
N LEU A 203 -10.39 -26.42 -23.22
CA LEU A 203 -9.77 -26.46 -21.90
C LEU A 203 -8.65 -25.42 -21.85
N LEU A 204 -8.72 -24.51 -20.87
CA LEU A 204 -7.70 -23.52 -20.61
C LEU A 204 -6.98 -23.89 -19.32
N ILE A 205 -5.65 -23.89 -19.35
CA ILE A 205 -4.81 -24.12 -18.17
C ILE A 205 -3.87 -22.94 -18.05
N ASN A 206 -3.96 -22.21 -16.93
CA ASN A 206 -3.08 -21.13 -16.59
C ASN A 206 -2.29 -21.51 -15.33
N SER A 207 -0.97 -21.42 -15.39
CA SER A 207 -0.08 -21.67 -14.27
C SER A 207 0.95 -20.55 -14.18
N SER A 208 1.11 -19.98 -13.02
CA SER A 208 2.14 -18.98 -12.77
C SER A 208 2.75 -19.18 -11.39
N THR A 209 4.07 -19.06 -11.31
CA THR A 209 4.83 -19.13 -10.06
C THR A 209 5.86 -18.01 -10.03
N THR A 210 5.91 -17.26 -8.95
CA THR A 210 6.91 -16.21 -8.68
C THR A 210 7.62 -16.55 -7.39
N ILE A 211 8.95 -16.49 -7.40
CA ILE A 211 9.81 -16.71 -6.25
C ILE A 211 10.70 -15.49 -6.10
N ASP A 212 10.64 -14.82 -4.95
CA ASP A 212 11.51 -13.71 -4.59
C ASP A 212 12.45 -14.13 -3.47
N LYS A 213 13.73 -13.92 -3.68
CA LYS A 213 14.76 -14.12 -2.67
C LYS A 213 15.36 -12.78 -2.33
N TYR A 214 14.98 -12.25 -1.17
CA TYR A 214 15.52 -11.01 -0.61
C TYR A 214 16.65 -11.33 0.36
N HIS A 215 17.73 -10.59 0.26
CA HIS A 215 18.83 -10.52 1.20
C HIS A 215 19.13 -9.04 1.49
N GLY A 216 19.39 -8.66 2.72
CA GLY A 216 19.71 -7.28 3.08
C GLY A 216 19.90 -7.10 4.59
N PRO A 217 20.23 -5.91 5.08
CA PRO A 217 20.46 -5.67 6.50
C PRO A 217 19.20 -5.91 7.33
N LEU A 218 19.37 -6.25 8.59
CA LEU A 218 18.28 -6.36 9.57
C LEU A 218 17.53 -5.03 9.73
N THR A 219 18.28 -3.93 9.73
CA THR A 219 17.71 -2.58 9.78
C THR A 219 17.04 -2.25 8.47
N SER A 220 15.74 -1.93 8.52
CA SER A 220 15.01 -1.55 7.32
C SER A 220 15.55 -0.24 6.71
N VAL A 221 15.32 -0.02 5.41
CA VAL A 221 15.72 1.22 4.73
C VAL A 221 15.10 2.45 5.40
N ASN A 222 13.84 2.35 5.86
CA ASN A 222 13.17 3.45 6.58
C ASN A 222 13.87 3.77 7.89
N GLN A 223 14.22 2.76 8.69
CA GLN A 223 14.99 2.96 9.93
C GLN A 223 16.38 3.54 9.66
N ALA A 224 17.08 3.06 8.63
CA ALA A 224 18.37 3.63 8.24
C ALA A 224 18.24 5.11 7.83
N TYR A 225 17.15 5.46 7.16
CA TYR A 225 16.82 6.84 6.80
C TYR A 225 16.54 7.70 8.03
N GLU A 226 15.71 7.25 8.95
CA GLU A 226 15.42 7.93 10.22
C GLU A 226 16.70 8.13 11.04
N LEU A 227 17.55 7.11 11.16
CA LEU A 227 18.82 7.21 11.86
C LEU A 227 19.75 8.24 11.20
N ALA A 228 19.79 8.32 9.87
CA ALA A 228 20.63 9.27 9.15
C ALA A 228 20.29 10.74 9.48
N PHE A 229 19.00 11.03 9.77
CA PHE A 229 18.56 12.40 10.10
C PHE A 229 18.52 12.70 11.60
N ASN A 230 18.42 11.67 12.43
CA ASN A 230 18.32 11.84 13.89
C ASN A 230 19.68 11.73 14.61
N ALA A 231 20.68 11.09 13.99
CA ALA A 231 22.00 10.95 14.59
C ALA A 231 22.81 12.26 14.55
N SER A 232 23.50 12.56 15.64
CA SER A 232 24.40 13.74 15.69
C SER A 232 25.49 13.62 14.61
N PRO A 233 25.71 14.67 13.81
CA PRO A 233 26.76 14.66 12.78
C PRO A 233 28.17 14.82 13.37
N VAL A 234 28.31 15.15 14.67
CA VAL A 234 29.58 15.58 15.25
C VAL A 234 29.99 14.87 16.54
N ASP A 235 29.10 14.08 17.16
CA ASP A 235 29.38 13.56 18.50
C ASP A 235 30.22 12.29 18.50
N PHE A 236 30.16 11.48 17.45
CA PHE A 236 30.94 10.24 17.32
C PHE A 236 31.26 9.92 15.86
N ALA A 237 32.31 9.17 15.65
CA ALA A 237 32.68 8.68 14.33
C ALA A 237 31.88 7.42 13.94
N PRO A 238 31.72 7.09 12.66
CA PRO A 238 31.18 5.79 12.24
C PRO A 238 31.99 4.61 12.82
N LEU A 239 33.31 4.70 12.76
CA LEU A 239 34.29 3.74 13.28
C LEU A 239 35.48 4.47 13.91
N TYR A 240 36.09 3.87 14.94
CA TYR A 240 37.37 4.29 15.50
C TYR A 240 38.49 3.33 15.09
N PRO A 241 39.72 3.83 14.88
CA PRO A 241 40.90 2.99 14.78
C PRO A 241 41.20 2.30 16.15
N GLY A 242 42.02 1.24 16.14
CA GLY A 242 42.47 0.62 17.36
C GLY A 242 43.41 1.53 18.18
N ASP A 243 43.38 1.39 19.50
CA ASP A 243 44.29 2.05 20.40
C ASP A 243 45.23 1.02 21.09
N GLU A 244 46.04 1.45 22.05
CA GLU A 244 46.97 0.58 22.77
C GLU A 244 46.26 -0.51 23.60
N ASN A 245 45.00 -0.25 24.05
CA ASN A 245 44.22 -1.19 24.84
C ASN A 245 43.39 -2.14 23.97
N TYR A 246 42.95 -1.67 22.83
CA TYR A 246 42.02 -2.37 21.92
C TYR A 246 42.64 -2.53 20.52
N GLY A 247 43.89 -2.97 20.43
CA GLY A 247 44.61 -3.16 19.17
C GLY A 247 44.22 -4.40 18.37
N TRP A 248 43.54 -5.37 19.00
CA TRP A 248 43.12 -6.61 18.32
C TRP A 248 42.08 -6.34 17.21
N PRO A 249 42.08 -7.12 16.12
CA PRO A 249 41.23 -6.87 14.96
C PRO A 249 39.72 -7.01 15.28
N HIS A 250 39.00 -5.90 15.31
CA HIS A 250 37.56 -5.85 15.41
C HIS A 250 37.05 -4.47 14.97
N LEU A 251 35.73 -4.38 14.64
CA LEU A 251 35.08 -3.13 14.30
C LEU A 251 34.75 -2.35 15.58
N ARG A 252 35.14 -1.08 15.64
CA ARG A 252 34.93 -0.20 16.79
C ARG A 252 33.94 0.87 16.43
N PHE A 253 32.66 0.54 16.54
CA PHE A 253 31.60 1.49 16.23
C PHE A 253 31.53 2.63 17.23
N GLY A 254 31.48 3.86 16.75
CA GLY A 254 31.46 5.06 17.58
C GLY A 254 30.10 5.27 18.24
N THR A 255 30.12 5.69 19.50
CA THR A 255 28.95 6.11 20.28
C THR A 255 29.37 7.09 21.36
N THR A 256 28.42 7.84 21.95
CA THR A 256 28.65 8.64 23.16
C THR A 256 28.06 7.99 24.40
N GLU A 257 27.09 7.10 24.23
CA GLU A 257 26.36 6.42 25.30
C GLU A 257 26.07 4.95 24.90
N ALA A 258 26.01 4.06 25.87
CA ALA A 258 25.79 2.62 25.62
C ALA A 258 24.53 2.31 24.83
N ASN A 259 23.43 3.08 25.04
CA ASN A 259 22.16 2.88 24.39
C ASN A 259 22.00 3.67 23.07
N GLN A 260 22.97 4.50 22.71
CA GLN A 260 22.92 5.26 21.46
C GLN A 260 23.20 4.35 20.26
N GLU A 261 22.43 4.51 19.21
CA GLU A 261 22.59 3.76 17.97
C GLU A 261 23.46 4.53 16.96
N ASN A 262 24.51 3.88 16.51
CA ASN A 262 25.31 4.36 15.40
C ASN A 262 24.66 3.93 14.09
N PRO A 263 24.25 4.87 13.20
CA PRO A 263 23.57 4.52 11.96
C PRO A 263 24.34 3.55 11.06
N TYR A 264 25.67 3.70 11.01
CA TYR A 264 26.53 2.85 10.21
C TYR A 264 26.62 1.42 10.80
N MET A 265 26.70 1.30 12.13
CA MET A 265 26.63 0.01 12.83
C MET A 265 25.31 -0.70 12.52
N MET A 266 24.20 0.04 12.55
CA MET A 266 22.88 -0.54 12.40
C MET A 266 22.66 -1.23 11.07
N ILE A 267 23.26 -0.75 9.98
CA ILE A 267 23.19 -1.40 8.67
C ILE A 267 24.23 -2.53 8.48
N GLN A 268 25.17 -2.68 9.43
CA GLN A 268 26.28 -3.64 9.36
C GLN A 268 26.18 -4.77 10.38
N LYS A 269 25.30 -4.66 11.40
CA LYS A 269 25.25 -5.60 12.53
C LYS A 269 24.67 -6.97 12.21
N GLY A 270 24.11 -7.15 11.02
CA GLY A 270 23.49 -8.40 10.63
C GLY A 270 22.64 -8.29 9.37
N TYR A 271 22.10 -9.40 8.94
CA TYR A 271 21.32 -9.46 7.71
C TYR A 271 20.03 -10.28 7.87
N LEU A 272 19.13 -10.10 6.94
CA LEU A 272 17.84 -10.75 6.83
C LEU A 272 17.76 -11.48 5.50
N GLU A 273 17.39 -12.74 5.54
CA GLU A 273 17.01 -13.51 4.35
C GLU A 273 15.50 -13.76 4.36
N ARG A 274 14.85 -13.47 3.25
CA ARG A 274 13.43 -13.75 3.06
C ARG A 274 13.19 -14.36 1.71
N THR A 275 12.60 -15.53 1.71
CA THR A 275 12.07 -16.13 0.49
C THR A 275 10.55 -16.00 0.51
N ARG A 276 9.99 -15.40 -0.53
CA ARG A 276 8.56 -15.36 -0.79
C ARG A 276 8.24 -16.15 -2.04
N TYR A 277 7.14 -16.86 -2.03
CA TYR A 277 6.59 -17.53 -3.20
C TYR A 277 5.12 -17.17 -3.39
N SER A 278 4.69 -17.15 -4.64
CA SER A 278 3.29 -17.01 -5.04
C SER A 278 3.05 -17.90 -6.25
N THR A 279 2.11 -18.82 -6.12
CA THR A 279 1.75 -19.75 -7.20
C THR A 279 0.24 -19.69 -7.42
N THR A 280 -0.16 -19.59 -8.68
CA THR A 280 -1.57 -19.60 -9.07
C THR A 280 -1.74 -20.59 -10.23
N ASN A 281 -2.67 -21.53 -10.05
CA ASN A 281 -3.03 -22.52 -11.04
C ASN A 281 -4.54 -22.44 -11.28
N ARG A 282 -4.96 -22.34 -12.54
CA ARG A 282 -6.37 -22.32 -12.93
C ARG A 282 -6.59 -23.29 -14.08
N ALA A 283 -7.62 -24.09 -13.96
CA ALA A 283 -8.17 -24.89 -15.06
C ALA A 283 -9.59 -24.41 -15.36
N GLU A 284 -9.88 -24.10 -16.62
CA GLU A 284 -11.19 -23.64 -17.08
C GLU A 284 -11.66 -24.53 -18.25
N TYR A 285 -12.85 -25.06 -18.09
CA TYR A 285 -13.59 -25.78 -19.12
C TYR A 285 -14.58 -24.83 -19.77
N ILE A 286 -14.59 -24.74 -21.07
CA ILE A 286 -15.52 -23.92 -21.87
C ILE A 286 -16.25 -24.86 -22.85
N HIS A 287 -17.57 -24.78 -22.87
CA HIS A 287 -18.40 -25.50 -23.80
C HIS A 287 -19.33 -24.55 -24.57
N ASN A 288 -19.08 -24.42 -25.85
CA ASN A 288 -19.96 -23.70 -26.75
C ASN A 288 -21.16 -24.60 -27.12
N LEU A 289 -22.31 -24.26 -26.62
CA LEU A 289 -23.58 -25.00 -26.81
C LEU A 289 -24.46 -24.37 -27.91
N SER A 290 -23.89 -23.60 -28.84
CA SER A 290 -24.63 -22.96 -29.92
C SER A 290 -25.35 -23.95 -30.84
N SER A 291 -25.00 -25.22 -30.82
CA SER A 291 -25.74 -26.28 -31.48
C SER A 291 -27.09 -26.59 -30.85
N LEU A 292 -27.24 -26.37 -29.53
CA LEU A 292 -28.50 -26.55 -28.79
C LEU A 292 -29.28 -25.22 -28.70
N VAL A 293 -28.62 -24.16 -28.26
CA VAL A 293 -29.18 -22.81 -28.17
C VAL A 293 -28.17 -21.84 -28.76
N LYS A 294 -28.53 -21.19 -29.87
CA LYS A 294 -27.62 -20.28 -30.57
C LYS A 294 -27.09 -19.19 -29.63
N GLY A 295 -25.74 -19.10 -29.50
CA GLY A 295 -25.06 -18.12 -28.67
C GLY A 295 -24.94 -18.49 -27.20
N LEU A 296 -25.28 -19.73 -26.80
CA LEU A 296 -25.08 -20.22 -25.43
C LEU A 296 -23.69 -20.81 -25.25
N GLU A 297 -23.00 -20.36 -24.20
CA GLU A 297 -21.71 -20.86 -23.77
C GLU A 297 -21.74 -21.12 -22.25
N LEU A 298 -21.23 -22.27 -21.82
CA LEU A 298 -21.04 -22.61 -20.41
C LEU A 298 -19.54 -22.66 -20.11
N ARG A 299 -19.16 -22.17 -18.92
CA ARG A 299 -17.80 -22.24 -18.40
C ARG A 299 -17.79 -22.77 -16.97
N GLY A 300 -16.81 -23.59 -16.64
CA GLY A 300 -16.53 -24.03 -15.29
C GLY A 300 -15.05 -23.90 -15.00
N SER A 301 -14.66 -23.32 -13.88
CA SER A 301 -13.25 -23.25 -13.52
C SER A 301 -12.98 -23.54 -12.06
N VAL A 302 -11.77 -24.09 -11.82
CA VAL A 302 -11.19 -24.25 -10.49
C VAL A 302 -9.85 -23.55 -10.50
N ALA A 303 -9.62 -22.71 -9.49
CA ALA A 303 -8.35 -22.03 -9.30
C ALA A 303 -7.81 -22.28 -7.89
N VAL A 304 -6.52 -22.57 -7.80
CA VAL A 304 -5.79 -22.70 -6.53
C VAL A 304 -4.67 -21.67 -6.53
N SER A 305 -4.71 -20.76 -5.58
CA SER A 305 -3.66 -19.77 -5.36
C SER A 305 -3.03 -20.01 -3.99
N GLN A 306 -1.71 -20.08 -3.95
CA GLN A 306 -0.94 -20.23 -2.73
C GLN A 306 0.18 -19.21 -2.70
N ALA A 307 0.26 -18.42 -1.63
CA ALA A 307 1.33 -17.48 -1.41
C ALA A 307 1.86 -17.60 0.02
N GLY A 308 3.12 -17.31 0.20
CA GLY A 308 3.73 -17.32 1.51
C GLY A 308 5.13 -16.78 1.52
N TYR A 309 5.68 -16.64 2.71
CA TYR A 309 7.09 -16.32 2.89
C TYR A 309 7.63 -16.95 4.15
N TYR A 310 8.93 -17.14 4.16
CA TYR A 310 9.71 -17.39 5.37
C TYR A 310 10.88 -16.42 5.44
N THR A 311 11.18 -15.98 6.65
CA THR A 311 12.21 -14.99 6.96
C THR A 311 13.08 -15.53 8.07
N THR A 312 14.40 -15.35 7.94
CA THR A 312 15.37 -15.62 8.99
C THR A 312 16.33 -14.44 9.08
N GLY A 313 16.46 -13.86 10.27
CA GLY A 313 17.43 -12.82 10.55
C GLY A 313 18.64 -13.37 11.27
N PHE A 314 19.80 -12.82 10.95
CA PHE A 314 21.07 -13.12 11.58
C PHE A 314 21.67 -11.82 12.12
N THR A 315 22.13 -11.82 13.36
CA THR A 315 22.63 -10.64 14.04
C THR A 315 23.92 -10.93 14.81
N THR A 316 24.74 -9.90 14.93
CA THR A 316 25.83 -9.83 15.88
C THR A 316 25.45 -8.89 17.03
N ASN A 317 26.19 -8.88 18.12
CA ASN A 317 26.11 -7.90 19.19
C ASN A 317 27.39 -7.03 19.16
N PRO A 318 27.41 -5.93 18.34
CA PRO A 318 28.63 -5.22 17.99
C PRO A 318 29.28 -4.50 19.20
N PHE A 319 30.60 -4.36 19.15
CA PHE A 319 31.37 -3.54 20.08
C PHE A 319 31.17 -2.04 19.80
N LYS A 320 31.03 -1.26 20.89
CA LYS A 320 30.79 0.18 20.86
C LYS A 320 31.84 0.93 21.66
N TYR A 321 32.34 2.02 21.11
CA TYR A 321 33.40 2.81 21.73
C TYR A 321 33.11 4.30 21.68
N SER A 322 33.61 5.04 22.68
CA SER A 322 33.73 6.49 22.62
C SER A 322 35.21 6.88 22.66
N LEU A 323 35.55 8.03 22.06
CA LEU A 323 36.89 8.59 22.16
C LEU A 323 37.05 9.28 23.51
N LEU A 324 37.95 8.76 24.34
CA LEU A 324 38.24 9.33 25.65
C LEU A 324 39.19 10.53 25.55
N ASN A 325 40.33 10.34 24.86
CA ASN A 325 41.29 11.42 24.61
C ASN A 325 42.09 11.19 23.32
N TYR A 326 42.67 12.28 22.82
CA TYR A 326 43.56 12.27 21.66
C TYR A 326 44.74 13.21 21.92
N ASP A 327 45.95 12.70 21.80
CA ASP A 327 47.18 13.48 21.90
C ASP A 327 47.59 14.02 20.55
N PHE A 328 47.62 15.35 20.44
CA PHE A 328 47.88 16.05 19.17
C PHE A 328 49.36 16.03 18.79
N GLU A 329 50.28 15.79 19.69
CA GLU A 329 51.69 15.73 19.40
C GLU A 329 52.11 14.34 18.93
N THR A 330 51.64 13.32 19.58
CA THR A 330 52.04 11.93 19.30
C THR A 330 51.04 11.20 18.37
N GLY A 331 49.85 11.74 18.18
CA GLY A 331 48.77 11.08 17.43
C GLY A 331 48.14 9.89 18.18
N LYS A 332 48.55 9.64 19.43
CA LYS A 332 48.01 8.55 20.25
C LYS A 332 46.60 8.91 20.74
N HIS A 333 45.77 7.89 20.92
CA HIS A 333 44.41 8.07 21.43
C HIS A 333 44.07 6.95 22.40
N ARG A 334 43.02 7.15 23.16
CA ARG A 334 42.41 6.14 24.03
C ARG A 334 40.92 6.08 23.81
N LEU A 335 40.41 4.85 23.74
CA LEU A 335 39.00 4.55 23.64
C LEU A 335 38.41 4.10 24.96
N GLN A 336 37.19 4.44 25.21
CA GLN A 336 36.37 3.90 26.29
C GLN A 336 35.45 2.85 25.70
N ASP A 337 35.46 1.64 26.26
CA ASP A 337 34.52 0.59 25.86
C ASP A 337 33.14 0.86 26.47
N LEU A 338 32.15 0.98 25.63
CA LEU A 338 30.73 1.15 25.97
C LEU A 338 29.89 -0.02 25.43
N SER A 339 30.54 -1.13 25.11
CA SER A 339 29.90 -2.30 24.52
C SER A 339 28.88 -2.91 25.49
N PRO A 340 27.75 -3.42 24.94
CA PRO A 340 26.78 -4.13 25.76
C PRO A 340 27.38 -5.44 26.32
N PHE A 341 26.82 -5.92 27.43
CA PHE A 341 27.21 -7.22 27.96
C PHE A 341 27.04 -8.33 26.91
N GLY A 342 28.04 -9.16 26.71
CA GLY A 342 28.05 -10.19 25.69
C GLY A 342 28.29 -9.68 24.27
N ALA A 343 28.94 -8.51 24.09
CA ALA A 343 29.37 -8.04 22.79
C ALA A 343 30.20 -9.08 22.06
N SER A 344 29.89 -9.36 20.81
CA SER A 344 30.52 -10.42 20.01
C SER A 344 30.25 -10.21 18.52
N TYR A 345 31.19 -10.60 17.69
CA TYR A 345 31.02 -10.73 16.25
C TYR A 345 30.47 -12.10 15.81
N ALA A 346 30.27 -13.02 16.73
CA ALA A 346 29.65 -14.30 16.43
C ALA A 346 28.24 -14.07 15.93
N LEU A 347 27.97 -14.54 14.71
CA LEU A 347 26.65 -14.45 14.08
C LEU A 347 25.69 -15.39 14.80
N SER A 348 24.55 -14.89 15.19
CA SER A 348 23.47 -15.64 15.83
C SER A 348 22.14 -15.42 15.10
N ILE A 349 21.20 -16.33 15.27
CA ILE A 349 19.85 -16.15 14.73
C ILE A 349 19.13 -15.10 15.58
N ASP A 350 18.57 -14.08 14.94
CA ASP A 350 17.68 -13.11 15.58
C ASP A 350 16.29 -13.73 15.76
N PRO A 351 15.84 -14.04 16.98
CA PRO A 351 14.53 -14.65 17.21
C PRO A 351 13.37 -13.72 16.84
N THR A 352 13.59 -12.40 16.84
CA THR A 352 12.58 -11.39 16.51
C THR A 352 12.40 -11.22 15.00
N ALA A 353 13.38 -11.60 14.21
CA ALA A 353 13.39 -11.54 12.76
C ALA A 353 13.05 -12.90 12.10
N LYS A 354 12.46 -13.83 12.86
CA LYS A 354 11.98 -15.11 12.36
C LYS A 354 10.47 -15.07 12.13
N ALA A 355 10.05 -15.23 10.89
CA ALA A 355 8.62 -15.23 10.53
C ALA A 355 8.35 -16.17 9.36
N SER A 356 7.19 -16.78 9.36
CA SER A 356 6.68 -17.53 8.21
C SER A 356 5.16 -17.39 8.11
N THR A 357 4.67 -17.25 6.89
CA THR A 357 3.23 -17.26 6.62
C THR A 357 2.95 -18.05 5.36
N THR A 358 1.78 -18.66 5.31
CA THR A 358 1.24 -19.28 4.10
C THR A 358 -0.26 -19.00 4.03
N GLU A 359 -0.71 -18.58 2.87
CA GLU A 359 -2.12 -18.41 2.56
C GLU A 359 -2.48 -19.25 1.34
N THR A 360 -3.62 -19.90 1.40
CA THR A 360 -4.15 -20.72 0.31
C THR A 360 -5.57 -20.30 0.02
N ARG A 361 -5.88 -20.13 -1.25
CA ARG A 361 -7.22 -19.77 -1.73
C ARG A 361 -7.62 -20.74 -2.81
N VAL A 362 -8.78 -21.35 -2.65
CA VAL A 362 -9.41 -22.19 -3.65
C VAL A 362 -10.69 -21.52 -4.12
N THR A 363 -10.83 -21.36 -5.42
CA THR A 363 -12.00 -20.69 -6.04
C THR A 363 -12.63 -21.62 -7.06
N TYR A 364 -13.92 -21.81 -6.93
CA TYR A 364 -14.77 -22.53 -7.89
C TYR A 364 -15.67 -21.51 -8.58
N GLU A 365 -15.74 -21.54 -9.90
CA GLU A 365 -16.61 -20.66 -10.67
C GLU A 365 -17.38 -21.47 -11.73
N ALA A 366 -18.67 -21.19 -11.85
CA ALA A 366 -19.51 -21.61 -12.97
C ALA A 366 -20.14 -20.38 -13.62
N ARG A 367 -20.09 -20.30 -14.94
CA ARG A 367 -20.61 -19.18 -15.72
C ARG A 367 -21.44 -19.67 -16.88
N ALA A 368 -22.58 -19.04 -17.11
CA ALA A 368 -23.40 -19.20 -18.28
C ALA A 368 -23.46 -17.85 -19.04
N LEU A 369 -23.15 -17.87 -20.31
CA LEU A 369 -23.20 -16.72 -21.20
C LEU A 369 -24.15 -17.03 -22.36
N HIS A 370 -25.11 -16.14 -22.60
CA HIS A 370 -25.94 -16.18 -23.80
C HIS A 370 -25.86 -14.85 -24.54
N THR A 371 -25.53 -14.91 -25.83
CA THR A 371 -25.48 -13.73 -26.70
C THR A 371 -26.37 -13.94 -27.91
N ALA A 372 -27.20 -12.98 -28.24
CA ALA A 372 -28.01 -13.02 -29.40
C ALA A 372 -28.04 -11.66 -30.12
N ALA A 373 -28.04 -11.72 -31.42
CA ALA A 373 -28.25 -10.55 -32.31
C ALA A 373 -29.27 -10.87 -33.38
N TRP A 374 -30.27 -9.99 -33.53
CA TRP A 374 -31.27 -10.11 -34.56
C TRP A 374 -31.67 -8.72 -35.08
N LYS A 375 -31.59 -8.55 -36.38
CA LYS A 375 -31.78 -7.22 -37.01
C LYS A 375 -30.89 -6.18 -36.34
N GLU A 376 -31.50 -5.20 -35.70
CA GLU A 376 -30.86 -4.07 -35.04
C GLU A 376 -30.74 -4.27 -33.49
N HIS A 377 -31.11 -5.44 -33.00
CA HIS A 377 -31.11 -5.77 -31.55
C HIS A 377 -29.94 -6.64 -31.20
N GLN A 378 -29.31 -6.34 -30.09
CA GLN A 378 -28.22 -7.12 -29.49
C GLN A 378 -28.51 -7.37 -28.02
N THR A 379 -28.36 -8.60 -27.55
CA THR A 379 -28.52 -8.96 -26.16
C THR A 379 -27.32 -9.78 -25.67
N SER A 380 -26.94 -9.57 -24.40
CA SER A 380 -26.04 -10.45 -23.71
C SER A 380 -26.54 -10.68 -22.29
N LEU A 381 -26.60 -11.95 -21.88
CA LEU A 381 -26.99 -12.35 -20.55
C LEU A 381 -25.87 -13.21 -19.97
N THR A 382 -25.36 -12.82 -18.82
CA THR A 382 -24.30 -13.56 -18.11
C THR A 382 -24.75 -13.86 -16.68
N GLY A 383 -24.71 -15.14 -16.30
CA GLY A 383 -24.89 -15.59 -14.92
C GLY A 383 -23.58 -16.17 -14.42
N VAL A 384 -23.20 -15.85 -13.18
CA VAL A 384 -21.98 -16.34 -12.54
C VAL A 384 -22.29 -16.85 -11.13
N PHE A 385 -21.85 -18.05 -10.81
CA PHE A 385 -21.77 -18.57 -9.46
C PHE A 385 -20.31 -18.73 -9.10
N GLN A 386 -19.91 -18.24 -7.91
CA GLN A 386 -18.57 -18.40 -7.39
C GLN A 386 -18.62 -18.82 -5.92
N ALA A 387 -17.74 -19.74 -5.55
CA ALA A 387 -17.48 -20.13 -4.17
C ALA A 387 -15.98 -20.08 -3.90
N GLN A 388 -15.61 -19.57 -2.75
CA GLN A 388 -14.20 -19.38 -2.39
C GLN A 388 -13.96 -19.89 -0.96
N ASP A 389 -12.83 -20.58 -0.79
CA ASP A 389 -12.30 -21.01 0.50
C ASP A 389 -10.89 -20.42 0.66
N TYR A 390 -10.64 -19.71 1.76
CA TYR A 390 -9.37 -19.08 2.05
C TYR A 390 -8.87 -19.50 3.42
N THR A 391 -7.63 -19.96 3.50
CA THR A 391 -6.93 -20.36 4.71
C THR A 391 -5.63 -19.59 4.90
N PHE A 392 -5.25 -19.34 6.15
CA PHE A 392 -4.04 -18.62 6.52
C PHE A 392 -3.31 -19.35 7.64
N THR A 393 -1.99 -19.41 7.57
CA THR A 393 -1.08 -20.03 8.56
C THR A 393 0.12 -19.11 8.79
N PRO A 394 0.66 -18.94 10.02
CA PRO A 394 0.22 -19.58 11.27
C PRO A 394 -1.04 -18.95 11.85
N VAL A 395 -1.76 -19.72 12.63
CA VAL A 395 -2.99 -19.27 13.29
C VAL A 395 -2.70 -18.92 14.76
N SER A 396 -3.25 -17.81 15.22
CA SER A 396 -3.08 -17.36 16.60
C SER A 396 -4.13 -17.95 17.56
N ASN A 397 -5.28 -18.35 17.03
CA ASN A 397 -6.37 -18.97 17.79
C ASN A 397 -7.30 -19.76 16.85
N VAL A 398 -8.24 -20.52 17.44
CA VAL A 398 -9.18 -21.37 16.70
C VAL A 398 -10.01 -20.58 15.68
N LEU A 399 -10.46 -19.38 16.02
CA LEU A 399 -11.29 -18.55 15.12
C LEU A 399 -10.53 -18.09 13.88
N THR A 400 -9.27 -17.73 14.05
CA THR A 400 -8.41 -17.34 12.92
C THR A 400 -7.95 -18.53 12.09
N GLY A 401 -7.97 -19.74 12.67
CA GLY A 401 -7.62 -20.99 11.99
C GLY A 401 -8.73 -21.58 11.10
N MET A 402 -9.97 -21.13 11.27
CA MET A 402 -11.05 -21.61 10.42
C MET A 402 -10.92 -21.05 8.98
N PRO A 403 -11.23 -21.82 7.94
CA PRO A 403 -11.30 -21.31 6.57
C PRO A 403 -12.29 -20.14 6.44
N GLN A 404 -11.98 -19.14 5.63
CA GLN A 404 -12.91 -18.06 5.28
C GLN A 404 -13.65 -18.44 4.01
N ARG A 405 -14.96 -18.50 4.08
CA ARG A 405 -15.81 -18.94 2.98
C ARG A 405 -16.71 -17.81 2.52
N ASN A 406 -16.73 -17.61 1.22
CA ASN A 406 -17.60 -16.65 0.56
C ASN A 406 -18.32 -17.35 -0.58
N MET A 407 -19.55 -16.98 -0.84
CA MET A 407 -20.33 -17.44 -1.97
C MET A 407 -20.98 -16.24 -2.65
N MET A 408 -21.07 -16.31 -3.97
CA MET A 408 -21.66 -15.26 -4.79
C MET A 408 -22.48 -15.88 -5.92
N PHE A 409 -23.65 -15.32 -6.15
CA PHE A 409 -24.37 -15.47 -7.40
C PHE A 409 -24.55 -14.08 -8.00
N SER A 410 -24.22 -13.90 -9.27
CA SER A 410 -24.43 -12.63 -9.96
C SER A 410 -25.03 -12.84 -11.35
N MET A 411 -25.78 -11.86 -11.80
CA MET A 411 -26.36 -11.86 -13.14
C MET A 411 -26.24 -10.47 -13.75
N ARG A 412 -25.93 -10.43 -15.04
CA ARG A 412 -25.86 -9.19 -15.84
C ARG A 412 -26.56 -9.40 -17.18
N GLY A 413 -27.46 -8.51 -17.50
CA GLY A 413 -28.11 -8.43 -18.80
C GLY A 413 -27.79 -7.10 -19.48
N THR A 414 -27.45 -7.14 -20.77
CA THR A 414 -27.26 -5.96 -21.60
C THR A 414 -28.14 -6.07 -22.84
N TYR A 415 -28.73 -4.93 -23.23
CA TYR A 415 -29.52 -4.80 -24.45
C TYR A 415 -29.05 -3.57 -25.23
N GLY A 416 -28.77 -3.76 -26.51
CA GLY A 416 -28.41 -2.71 -27.44
C GLY A 416 -29.44 -2.63 -28.62
N PHE A 417 -29.78 -1.42 -29.00
CA PHE A 417 -30.65 -1.16 -30.14
C PHE A 417 -29.98 -0.19 -31.12
N LYS A 418 -29.84 -0.62 -32.36
CA LYS A 418 -29.24 0.16 -33.48
C LYS A 418 -27.82 0.64 -33.22
N ASP A 419 -27.07 -0.01 -32.30
CA ASP A 419 -25.77 0.46 -31.84
C ASP A 419 -25.77 1.91 -31.28
N ARG A 420 -26.94 2.39 -30.86
CA ARG A 420 -27.17 3.76 -30.34
C ARG A 420 -27.61 3.76 -28.89
N TYR A 421 -28.61 2.95 -28.57
CA TYR A 421 -29.23 2.91 -27.24
C TYR A 421 -28.85 1.64 -26.56
N PHE A 422 -28.30 1.76 -25.33
CA PHE A 422 -27.88 0.63 -24.55
C PHE A 422 -28.51 0.72 -23.17
N VAL A 423 -28.99 -0.43 -22.69
CA VAL A 423 -29.51 -0.63 -21.34
C VAL A 423 -28.76 -1.78 -20.70
N GLU A 424 -28.38 -1.62 -19.47
CA GLU A 424 -27.74 -2.64 -18.65
C GLU A 424 -28.46 -2.78 -17.32
N ALA A 425 -28.68 -4.02 -16.88
CA ALA A 425 -29.12 -4.35 -15.53
C ALA A 425 -28.28 -5.48 -14.99
N SER A 426 -27.89 -5.37 -13.73
CA SER A 426 -27.10 -6.39 -13.04
C SER A 426 -27.46 -6.48 -11.56
N PHE A 427 -27.18 -7.60 -10.94
CA PHE A 427 -27.20 -7.73 -9.49
C PHE A 427 -26.17 -8.73 -9.02
N GLY A 428 -25.69 -8.54 -7.78
CA GLY A 428 -24.91 -9.50 -7.02
C GLY A 428 -25.67 -9.95 -5.77
N TYR A 429 -25.73 -11.24 -5.50
CA TYR A 429 -26.29 -11.83 -4.31
C TYR A 429 -25.18 -12.59 -3.58
N ASN A 430 -24.69 -12.05 -2.47
CA ASN A 430 -23.44 -12.46 -1.85
C ASN A 430 -23.68 -12.95 -0.43
N ALA A 431 -22.94 -13.98 -0.02
CA ALA A 431 -22.89 -14.47 1.35
C ALA A 431 -21.50 -14.31 1.95
N SER A 432 -21.42 -13.80 3.17
CA SER A 432 -20.19 -13.70 3.96
C SER A 432 -20.36 -14.31 5.35
N GLU A 433 -19.43 -15.16 5.76
CA GLU A 433 -19.40 -15.77 7.10
C GLU A 433 -19.12 -14.78 8.22
N ARG A 434 -18.74 -13.54 7.92
CA ARG A 434 -18.50 -12.50 8.92
C ARG A 434 -19.75 -12.09 9.68
N PHE A 435 -20.93 -12.26 9.05
CA PHE A 435 -22.21 -11.87 9.59
C PHE A 435 -22.99 -13.07 10.14
N ALA A 436 -23.87 -12.80 11.10
CA ALA A 436 -24.81 -13.78 11.61
C ALA A 436 -25.69 -14.35 10.48
N LYS A 437 -26.24 -15.55 10.67
CA LYS A 437 -27.01 -16.27 9.65
C LYS A 437 -28.13 -15.43 9.03
N SER A 438 -28.80 -14.58 9.84
CA SER A 438 -29.88 -13.67 9.41
C SER A 438 -29.41 -12.55 8.46
N ASN A 439 -28.16 -12.09 8.60
CA ASN A 439 -27.59 -10.94 7.86
C ASN A 439 -26.50 -11.35 6.88
N ARG A 440 -26.29 -12.65 6.71
CA ARG A 440 -25.19 -13.22 5.91
C ARG A 440 -25.31 -12.88 4.44
N TRP A 441 -26.54 -12.86 3.91
CA TRP A 441 -26.81 -12.61 2.51
C TRP A 441 -27.13 -11.15 2.23
N GLY A 442 -26.55 -10.58 1.21
CA GLY A 442 -26.81 -9.23 0.71
C GLY A 442 -27.10 -9.20 -0.78
N LEU A 443 -28.14 -8.44 -1.17
CA LEU A 443 -28.53 -8.21 -2.57
C LEU A 443 -28.10 -6.80 -3.01
N PHE A 444 -27.38 -6.70 -4.12
CA PHE A 444 -26.77 -5.47 -4.61
C PHE A 444 -27.12 -5.26 -6.10
N PRO A 445 -28.23 -4.57 -6.39
CA PRO A 445 -28.65 -4.27 -7.76
C PRO A 445 -27.90 -3.07 -8.33
N ALA A 446 -27.70 -3.07 -9.66
CA ALA A 446 -27.16 -1.95 -10.42
C ALA A 446 -27.76 -1.90 -11.82
N GLY A 447 -27.76 -0.72 -12.44
CA GLY A 447 -28.21 -0.52 -13.81
C GLY A 447 -27.53 0.67 -14.48
N GLY A 448 -27.56 0.70 -15.79
CA GLY A 448 -26.97 1.75 -16.59
C GLY A 448 -27.66 1.96 -17.92
N LEU A 449 -27.56 3.18 -18.41
CA LEU A 449 -28.03 3.58 -19.73
C LEU A 449 -26.89 4.24 -20.49
N ALA A 450 -26.80 3.98 -21.78
CA ALA A 450 -25.85 4.69 -22.63
C ALA A 450 -26.49 5.04 -23.99
N TYR A 451 -26.11 6.21 -24.50
CA TYR A 451 -26.60 6.74 -25.75
C TYR A 451 -25.45 7.24 -26.61
N VAL A 452 -25.31 6.66 -27.81
CA VAL A 452 -24.30 7.06 -28.79
C VAL A 452 -24.94 8.10 -29.72
N ILE A 453 -24.83 9.37 -29.34
CA ILE A 453 -25.44 10.52 -30.03
C ILE A 453 -24.88 10.69 -31.45
N SER A 454 -23.57 10.48 -31.60
CA SER A 454 -22.89 10.62 -32.90
C SER A 454 -23.38 9.65 -33.96
N SER A 455 -24.10 8.58 -33.59
CA SER A 455 -24.71 7.65 -34.57
C SER A 455 -26.08 8.07 -35.03
N GLU A 456 -26.61 9.20 -34.55
CA GLU A 456 -27.89 9.71 -34.96
C GLU A 456 -27.86 10.45 -36.34
N PRO A 457 -28.89 10.36 -37.17
CA PRO A 457 -28.91 10.99 -38.48
C PRO A 457 -28.71 12.51 -38.46
N PHE A 458 -29.19 13.19 -37.39
CA PHE A 458 -29.01 14.64 -37.24
C PHE A 458 -27.55 15.05 -36.96
N MET A 459 -26.66 14.09 -36.55
CA MET A 459 -25.25 14.33 -36.32
C MET A 459 -24.38 14.09 -37.55
N ASN A 460 -24.92 13.65 -38.68
CA ASN A 460 -24.16 13.37 -39.90
C ASN A 460 -23.30 14.57 -40.35
N GLY A 461 -23.84 15.81 -40.20
CA GLY A 461 -23.13 17.04 -40.53
C GLY A 461 -21.89 17.34 -39.68
N THR A 462 -21.78 16.75 -38.49
CA THR A 462 -20.65 16.94 -37.57
C THR A 462 -19.59 15.85 -37.68
N ALA A 463 -19.84 14.80 -38.47
CA ALA A 463 -18.98 13.62 -38.56
C ALA A 463 -17.54 13.92 -39.02
N HIS A 464 -17.28 15.06 -39.64
CA HIS A 464 -15.95 15.48 -40.07
C HIS A 464 -15.03 15.89 -38.93
N TRP A 465 -15.58 16.36 -37.78
CA TRP A 465 -14.82 16.76 -36.61
C TRP A 465 -15.23 15.99 -35.34
N LEU A 466 -16.48 15.61 -35.16
CA LEU A 466 -17.02 14.83 -34.04
C LEU A 466 -17.37 13.42 -34.51
N ASN A 467 -16.44 12.48 -34.35
CA ASN A 467 -16.59 11.13 -34.90
C ASN A 467 -17.32 10.18 -33.94
N PHE A 468 -17.21 10.45 -32.64
CA PHE A 468 -17.86 9.65 -31.61
C PHE A 468 -18.25 10.53 -30.43
N LEU A 469 -19.49 10.42 -30.00
CA LEU A 469 -20.04 11.05 -28.80
C LEU A 469 -21.01 10.09 -28.15
N LYS A 470 -20.65 9.65 -26.91
CA LYS A 470 -21.47 8.77 -26.11
C LYS A 470 -21.67 9.34 -24.72
N LEU A 471 -22.91 9.40 -24.28
CA LEU A 471 -23.29 9.69 -22.91
C LEU A 471 -23.65 8.40 -22.21
N ARG A 472 -23.32 8.31 -20.92
CA ARG A 472 -23.71 7.19 -20.07
C ARG A 472 -24.08 7.66 -18.67
N VAL A 473 -25.00 6.96 -18.06
CA VAL A 473 -25.37 7.12 -16.67
C VAL A 473 -25.50 5.75 -16.03
N SER A 474 -24.98 5.59 -14.85
CA SER A 474 -25.17 4.37 -14.06
C SER A 474 -25.52 4.69 -12.62
N TYR A 475 -26.32 3.81 -12.03
CA TYR A 475 -26.64 3.78 -10.60
C TYR A 475 -26.55 2.36 -10.10
N GLY A 476 -26.00 2.18 -8.90
CA GLY A 476 -25.97 0.85 -8.31
C GLY A 476 -25.60 0.86 -6.84
N LYS A 477 -25.87 -0.28 -6.21
CA LYS A 477 -25.47 -0.59 -4.85
C LYS A 477 -24.40 -1.68 -4.88
N VAL A 478 -23.38 -1.53 -4.04
CA VAL A 478 -22.33 -2.53 -3.87
C VAL A 478 -22.13 -2.77 -2.37
N GLY A 479 -22.13 -4.04 -1.96
CA GLY A 479 -21.88 -4.43 -0.57
C GLY A 479 -20.40 -4.60 -0.29
N ASN A 480 -19.96 -4.34 0.93
CA ASN A 480 -18.63 -4.60 1.41
C ASN A 480 -18.67 -5.36 2.74
N ASP A 481 -17.95 -6.48 2.82
CA ASP A 481 -17.75 -7.25 4.06
C ASP A 481 -16.31 -7.11 4.59
N GLY A 482 -15.44 -6.45 3.84
CA GLY A 482 -14.00 -6.33 4.06
C GLY A 482 -13.61 -5.23 5.03
N VAL A 483 -14.13 -5.23 6.26
CA VAL A 483 -13.69 -4.27 7.28
C VAL A 483 -12.31 -4.69 7.80
N ILE A 484 -11.26 -3.93 7.41
CA ILE A 484 -9.90 -4.14 7.88
C ILE A 484 -9.83 -3.86 9.39
N LYS A 485 -9.09 -4.70 10.14
CA LYS A 485 -8.87 -4.61 11.60
C LYS A 485 -10.08 -4.94 12.48
N VAL A 486 -11.13 -5.52 11.92
CA VAL A 486 -12.27 -6.00 12.70
C VAL A 486 -12.15 -7.52 12.87
N PRO A 487 -12.39 -8.07 14.08
CA PRO A 487 -12.34 -9.50 14.31
C PRO A 487 -13.26 -10.27 13.36
N ARG A 488 -12.87 -11.48 13.03
CA ARG A 488 -13.71 -12.40 12.30
C ARG A 488 -14.88 -12.87 13.20
N PHE A 489 -16.03 -13.17 12.64
CA PHE A 489 -17.23 -13.61 13.39
C PHE A 489 -17.70 -12.59 14.44
N LEU A 490 -17.96 -11.37 14.00
CA LEU A 490 -18.40 -10.24 14.84
C LEU A 490 -19.68 -10.50 15.64
N PHE A 491 -20.44 -11.50 15.25
CA PHE A 491 -21.65 -11.93 15.93
C PHE A 491 -21.39 -12.88 17.10
N LEU A 492 -20.14 -13.28 17.35
CA LEU A 492 -19.73 -14.11 18.48
C LEU A 492 -19.09 -13.28 19.58
N GLN A 493 -19.42 -13.61 20.82
CA GLN A 493 -18.70 -13.06 21.97
C GLN A 493 -17.36 -13.79 22.11
N THR A 494 -16.29 -13.02 22.28
CA THR A 494 -14.96 -13.57 22.51
C THR A 494 -14.51 -13.32 23.95
N MET A 495 -13.96 -14.36 24.57
CA MET A 495 -13.38 -14.30 25.91
C MET A 495 -11.85 -14.38 25.81
N GLY A 496 -11.19 -13.53 26.55
CA GLY A 496 -9.73 -13.56 26.69
C GLY A 496 -9.29 -13.88 28.11
N THR A 497 -8.00 -14.03 28.25
CA THR A 497 -7.34 -14.27 29.54
C THR A 497 -6.49 -13.05 29.89
N LEU A 498 -6.69 -12.45 31.02
CA LEU A 498 -5.79 -11.46 31.60
C LEU A 498 -5.01 -12.15 32.72
N THR A 499 -3.69 -12.23 32.58
CA THR A 499 -2.81 -12.68 33.64
C THR A 499 -2.35 -11.44 34.38
N ASN A 500 -2.88 -11.22 35.59
CA ASN A 500 -2.44 -10.08 36.40
C ASN A 500 -1.26 -10.52 37.27
N VAL A 501 -0.16 -9.76 37.14
CA VAL A 501 1.05 -9.98 37.93
C VAL A 501 0.99 -9.31 39.32
N LEU A 502 -0.06 -8.54 39.57
CA LEU A 502 -0.30 -7.95 40.89
C LEU A 502 -0.74 -9.05 41.88
N ASN A 503 0.23 -9.74 42.41
CA ASN A 503 0.08 -10.64 43.52
C ASN A 503 0.51 -9.88 44.78
N PRO A 504 -0.41 -9.55 45.69
CA PRO A 504 -0.09 -8.83 46.90
C PRO A 504 0.75 -9.67 47.89
N GLU A 505 0.89 -10.98 47.63
CA GLU A 505 1.66 -11.88 48.47
C GLU A 505 2.98 -12.32 47.81
N PRO A 506 4.13 -12.25 48.49
CA PRO A 506 5.39 -12.82 48.02
C PRO A 506 5.25 -14.33 47.76
N GLY A 507 5.45 -14.77 46.52
CA GLY A 507 5.35 -16.18 46.13
C GLY A 507 3.95 -16.68 45.76
N GLY A 508 2.94 -15.80 45.70
CA GLY A 508 1.58 -16.13 45.27
C GLY A 508 1.49 -16.50 43.79
N ARG A 509 0.56 -17.38 43.44
CA ARG A 509 0.33 -17.81 42.07
C ARG A 509 -0.29 -16.67 41.26
N PRO A 510 0.08 -16.46 40.00
CA PRO A 510 -0.55 -15.45 39.15
C PRO A 510 -2.05 -15.74 38.99
N THR A 511 -2.87 -14.74 39.26
CA THR A 511 -4.32 -14.86 39.13
C THR A 511 -4.71 -14.67 37.66
N ILE A 512 -5.43 -15.65 37.11
CA ILE A 512 -5.91 -15.65 35.75
C ILE A 512 -7.37 -15.18 35.74
N TYR A 513 -7.61 -14.02 35.14
CA TYR A 513 -8.97 -13.49 34.94
C TYR A 513 -9.48 -13.81 33.55
N ARG A 514 -10.75 -14.17 33.44
CA ARG A 514 -11.45 -14.24 32.16
C ARG A 514 -12.16 -12.91 31.91
N ILE A 515 -11.86 -12.26 30.80
CA ILE A 515 -12.45 -11.00 30.41
C ILE A 515 -13.14 -11.13 29.06
N VAL A 516 -14.20 -10.36 28.85
CA VAL A 516 -14.81 -10.23 27.52
C VAL A 516 -13.89 -9.38 26.67
N GLN A 517 -13.33 -9.96 25.61
CA GLN A 517 -12.51 -9.26 24.63
C GLN A 517 -13.30 -8.69 23.45
N GLY A 518 -14.47 -9.22 23.19
CA GLY A 518 -15.37 -8.71 22.16
C GLY A 518 -16.80 -9.07 22.48
N TYR A 519 -17.68 -8.07 22.45
CA TYR A 519 -19.11 -8.25 22.66
C TYR A 519 -19.77 -8.69 21.36
N ALA A 520 -20.64 -9.70 21.45
CA ALA A 520 -21.42 -10.18 20.33
C ALA A 520 -22.34 -9.09 19.78
N ASN A 521 -22.37 -8.91 18.46
CA ASN A 521 -23.38 -8.12 17.79
C ASN A 521 -23.97 -8.88 16.59
N PRO A 522 -25.06 -9.67 16.80
CA PRO A 522 -25.68 -10.42 15.71
C PRO A 522 -26.41 -9.53 14.69
N ASN A 523 -26.61 -8.23 14.99
CA ASN A 523 -27.33 -7.29 14.13
C ASN A 523 -26.41 -6.62 13.08
N LEU A 524 -25.11 -6.86 13.13
CA LEU A 524 -24.17 -6.31 12.14
C LEU A 524 -24.56 -6.71 10.72
N LYS A 525 -24.54 -5.71 9.83
CA LYS A 525 -24.95 -5.81 8.43
C LYS A 525 -23.82 -5.40 7.51
N TRP A 526 -24.03 -5.68 6.24
CA TRP A 526 -23.18 -5.23 5.16
C TRP A 526 -23.02 -3.71 5.16
N GLU A 527 -21.80 -3.25 4.94
CA GLU A 527 -21.51 -1.90 4.51
C GLU A 527 -21.96 -1.79 3.04
N VAL A 528 -22.69 -0.73 2.69
CA VAL A 528 -23.28 -0.55 1.36
C VAL A 528 -22.81 0.79 0.78
N ALA A 529 -22.21 0.74 -0.42
CA ALA A 529 -21.93 1.92 -1.24
C ALA A 529 -23.01 2.08 -2.30
N GLU A 530 -23.67 3.25 -2.34
CA GLU A 530 -24.56 3.70 -3.39
C GLU A 530 -23.80 4.63 -4.32
N GLN A 531 -23.70 4.28 -5.59
CA GLN A 531 -22.91 5.00 -6.58
C GLN A 531 -23.79 5.51 -7.70
N VAL A 532 -23.55 6.77 -8.11
CA VAL A 532 -24.09 7.37 -9.34
C VAL A 532 -22.90 7.84 -10.15
N ASN A 533 -22.87 7.54 -11.42
CA ASN A 533 -21.85 8.01 -12.36
C ASN A 533 -22.48 8.55 -13.63
N PHE A 534 -21.98 9.70 -14.11
CA PHE A 534 -22.27 10.30 -15.40
C PHE A 534 -20.98 10.31 -16.22
N GLY A 535 -20.99 9.67 -17.39
CA GLY A 535 -19.83 9.56 -18.26
C GLY A 535 -20.06 10.17 -19.63
N LEU A 536 -19.02 10.79 -20.16
CA LEU A 536 -18.93 11.33 -21.51
C LEU A 536 -17.69 10.72 -22.18
N GLU A 537 -17.89 10.09 -23.35
CA GLU A 537 -16.81 9.55 -24.18
C GLU A 537 -16.83 10.25 -25.53
N THR A 538 -15.70 10.76 -25.97
CA THR A 538 -15.63 11.57 -27.20
C THR A 538 -14.39 11.24 -28.02
N LYS A 539 -14.58 11.18 -29.37
CA LYS A 539 -13.48 11.15 -30.35
C LYS A 539 -13.69 12.24 -31.38
N LEU A 540 -12.66 13.05 -31.56
CA LEU A 540 -12.64 14.19 -32.45
C LEU A 540 -11.59 14.03 -33.55
N PHE A 541 -11.82 14.70 -34.69
CA PHE A 541 -10.88 14.81 -35.81
C PHE A 541 -10.36 13.45 -36.28
N LYS A 542 -11.29 12.52 -36.55
CA LYS A 542 -11.01 11.14 -36.97
C LYS A 542 -10.18 10.35 -35.95
N GLY A 543 -10.36 10.62 -34.65
CA GLY A 543 -9.67 9.92 -33.55
C GLY A 543 -8.29 10.52 -33.22
N VAL A 544 -7.95 11.68 -33.74
CA VAL A 544 -6.74 12.41 -33.34
C VAL A 544 -6.81 12.82 -31.87
N VAL A 545 -7.99 13.23 -31.41
CA VAL A 545 -8.24 13.60 -30.01
C VAL A 545 -9.33 12.69 -29.46
N GLU A 546 -9.02 12.01 -28.38
CA GLU A 546 -9.96 11.20 -27.61
C GLU A 546 -9.97 11.68 -26.17
N PHE A 547 -11.14 11.79 -25.54
CA PHE A 547 -11.23 12.04 -24.11
C PHE A 547 -12.46 11.40 -23.48
N ASN A 548 -12.29 11.06 -22.19
CA ASN A 548 -13.33 10.55 -21.33
C ASN A 548 -13.44 11.45 -20.12
N LEU A 549 -14.67 11.75 -19.71
CA LEU A 549 -14.97 12.52 -18.51
C LEU A 549 -16.02 11.76 -17.71
N ASP A 550 -15.74 11.51 -16.44
CA ASP A 550 -16.64 10.88 -15.48
C ASP A 550 -16.87 11.80 -14.30
N ALA A 551 -18.12 12.06 -13.95
CA ALA A 551 -18.51 12.75 -12.72
C ALA A 551 -19.30 11.78 -11.86
N TYR A 552 -18.84 11.55 -10.63
CA TYR A 552 -19.41 10.54 -9.77
C TYR A 552 -19.71 11.03 -8.34
N GLN A 553 -20.69 10.38 -7.73
CA GLN A 553 -20.94 10.46 -6.30
C GLN A 553 -21.12 9.05 -5.73
N GLU A 554 -20.46 8.79 -4.63
CA GLU A 554 -20.68 7.60 -3.80
C GLU A 554 -21.14 8.03 -2.40
N ILE A 555 -22.15 7.36 -1.89
CA ILE A 555 -22.59 7.46 -0.50
C ILE A 555 -22.46 6.07 0.13
N ARG A 556 -21.62 5.96 1.12
CA ARG A 556 -21.36 4.71 1.84
C ARG A 556 -22.08 4.73 3.18
N HIS A 557 -22.95 3.75 3.37
CA HIS A 557 -23.78 3.58 4.56
C HIS A 557 -23.31 2.37 5.39
N ASN A 558 -23.76 2.30 6.64
CA ASN A 558 -23.54 1.19 7.54
C ASN A 558 -22.04 0.91 7.76
N ILE A 559 -21.20 1.94 7.74
CA ILE A 559 -19.77 1.78 8.02
C ILE A 559 -19.63 1.28 9.46
N ILE A 560 -18.90 0.17 9.65
CA ILE A 560 -18.69 -0.44 10.95
C ILE A 560 -17.68 0.38 11.73
N GLY A 561 -18.02 0.72 12.97
CA GLY A 561 -17.18 1.45 13.92
C GLY A 561 -17.47 1.07 15.35
N TYR A 562 -16.60 1.52 16.26
CA TYR A 562 -16.82 1.34 17.70
C TYR A 562 -17.80 2.39 18.23
N ARG A 563 -18.70 1.97 19.11
CA ARG A 563 -19.65 2.87 19.78
C ARG A 563 -18.92 3.84 20.70
N ALA A 564 -18.98 5.14 20.39
CA ALA A 564 -18.36 6.20 21.17
C ALA A 564 -19.27 6.71 22.34
N SER A 565 -20.54 6.36 22.31
CA SER A 565 -21.53 6.75 23.35
C SER A 565 -21.44 5.92 24.63
N VAL A 566 -20.68 4.81 24.62
CA VAL A 566 -20.50 3.95 25.80
C VAL A 566 -19.48 4.62 26.74
N PRO A 567 -19.88 5.09 27.91
CA PRO A 567 -18.97 5.79 28.80
C PRO A 567 -17.99 4.82 29.47
N ALA A 568 -16.78 5.29 29.75
CA ALA A 568 -15.70 4.47 30.35
C ALA A 568 -16.08 3.85 31.71
N HIS A 569 -16.94 4.53 32.50
CA HIS A 569 -17.39 4.02 33.78
C HIS A 569 -18.36 2.82 33.70
N ALA A 570 -18.84 2.48 32.50
CA ALA A 570 -19.58 1.26 32.29
C ALA A 570 -18.72 -0.02 32.45
N GLY A 571 -17.41 0.12 32.64
CA GLY A 571 -16.49 -1.00 32.84
C GLY A 571 -16.29 -1.91 31.63
N ILE A 572 -16.67 -1.44 30.43
CA ILE A 572 -16.56 -2.19 29.19
C ILE A 572 -15.15 -1.97 28.62
N ALA A 573 -14.34 -3.02 28.60
CA ALA A 573 -12.95 -2.96 28.18
C ALA A 573 -12.79 -2.59 26.68
N LEU A 574 -13.73 -3.04 25.83
CA LEU A 574 -13.79 -2.68 24.41
C LEU A 574 -15.22 -2.30 24.03
N PRO A 575 -15.45 -1.13 23.42
CA PRO A 575 -16.77 -0.74 22.93
C PRO A 575 -17.29 -1.73 21.90
N GLN A 576 -18.61 -1.92 21.88
CA GLN A 576 -19.26 -2.78 20.89
C GLN A 576 -19.12 -2.18 19.49
N LEU A 577 -18.90 -3.03 18.50
CA LEU A 577 -18.92 -2.65 17.08
C LEU A 577 -20.36 -2.57 16.57
N ASP A 578 -20.67 -1.55 15.79
CA ASP A 578 -21.99 -1.37 15.18
C ASP A 578 -21.89 -0.67 13.81
N ASN A 579 -22.97 -0.71 13.02
CA ASN A 579 -23.08 -0.04 11.73
C ASN A 579 -23.55 1.42 11.91
N MET A 580 -22.64 2.36 12.12
CA MET A 580 -22.99 3.73 12.56
C MET A 580 -22.50 4.81 11.62
N GLY A 581 -21.54 4.48 10.76
CA GLY A 581 -20.88 5.48 9.95
C GLY A 581 -21.52 5.67 8.59
N LYS A 582 -21.45 6.91 8.07
CA LYS A 582 -21.79 7.26 6.70
C LYS A 582 -20.74 8.23 6.14
N ALA A 583 -20.30 7.98 4.92
CA ALA A 583 -19.35 8.83 4.23
C ALA A 583 -19.87 9.17 2.84
N ARG A 584 -19.44 10.31 2.30
CA ARG A 584 -19.75 10.72 0.93
C ARG A 584 -18.46 11.05 0.19
N SER A 585 -18.26 10.42 -0.95
CA SER A 585 -17.25 10.75 -1.94
C SER A 585 -17.88 11.43 -3.14
N ARG A 586 -17.23 12.47 -3.68
CA ARG A 586 -17.60 13.12 -4.95
C ARG A 586 -16.32 13.39 -5.72
N GLY A 587 -16.36 13.16 -7.02
CA GLY A 587 -15.18 13.37 -7.83
C GLY A 587 -15.48 13.52 -9.31
N ILE A 588 -14.40 13.87 -10.02
CA ILE A 588 -14.36 13.98 -11.47
C ILE A 588 -13.07 13.28 -11.92
N ASP A 589 -13.22 12.38 -12.88
CA ASP A 589 -12.09 11.73 -13.56
C ASP A 589 -12.09 12.19 -15.02
N PHE A 590 -10.95 12.68 -15.47
CA PHE A 590 -10.68 13.04 -16.86
C PHE A 590 -9.52 12.21 -17.39
N SER A 591 -9.66 11.69 -18.61
CA SER A 591 -8.54 11.12 -19.37
C SER A 591 -8.62 11.61 -20.82
N GLY A 592 -7.49 12.07 -21.33
CA GLY A 592 -7.36 12.58 -22.69
C GLY A 592 -6.17 11.95 -23.41
N LYS A 593 -6.31 11.70 -24.69
CA LYS A 593 -5.29 11.21 -25.59
C LYS A 593 -5.31 12.03 -26.87
N ILE A 594 -4.14 12.47 -27.30
CA ILE A 594 -3.93 13.09 -28.61
C ILE A 594 -2.94 12.20 -29.35
N GLN A 595 -3.32 11.74 -30.54
CA GLN A 595 -2.43 10.95 -31.38
C GLN A 595 -2.44 11.52 -32.79
N HIS A 596 -1.24 11.79 -33.31
CA HIS A 596 -1.09 12.33 -34.67
C HIS A 596 0.10 11.70 -35.36
N ALA A 597 -0.13 11.23 -36.59
CA ALA A 597 0.93 10.80 -37.48
C ALA A 597 1.23 11.94 -38.45
N PHE A 598 2.41 12.53 -38.37
CA PHE A 598 2.86 13.59 -39.27
C PHE A 598 3.23 13.04 -40.65
N ASN A 599 3.79 11.82 -40.66
CA ASN A 599 4.11 11.05 -41.86
C ASN A 599 4.19 9.57 -41.51
N LYS A 600 4.68 8.71 -42.42
CA LYS A 600 4.80 7.25 -42.21
C LYS A 600 5.78 6.87 -41.10
N ASP A 601 6.78 7.72 -40.85
CA ASP A 601 7.89 7.44 -39.96
C ASP A 601 7.77 8.20 -38.63
N LEU A 602 7.09 9.36 -38.60
CA LEU A 602 6.94 10.20 -37.41
C LEU A 602 5.49 10.24 -36.94
N TRP A 603 5.27 9.74 -35.70
CA TRP A 603 4.00 9.88 -35.02
C TRP A 603 4.18 10.15 -33.54
N VAL A 604 3.21 10.83 -32.94
CA VAL A 604 3.23 11.29 -31.55
C VAL A 604 1.96 10.89 -30.84
N ILE A 605 2.10 10.42 -29.60
CA ILE A 605 0.97 10.24 -28.68
C ILE A 605 1.25 11.07 -27.42
N LEU A 606 0.24 11.85 -27.02
CA LEU A 606 0.23 12.55 -25.74
C LEU A 606 -0.97 12.04 -24.93
N ASN A 607 -0.74 11.68 -23.67
CA ASN A 607 -1.82 11.29 -22.78
C ASN A 607 -1.82 12.19 -21.55
N GLY A 608 -3.01 12.56 -21.08
CA GLY A 608 -3.23 13.31 -19.86
C GLY A 608 -4.33 12.68 -19.03
N THR A 609 -4.13 12.64 -17.71
CA THR A 609 -5.14 12.19 -16.75
C THR A 609 -5.26 13.20 -15.61
N LEU A 610 -6.47 13.41 -15.12
CA LEU A 610 -6.76 14.25 -13.97
C LEU A 610 -7.88 13.60 -13.17
N THR A 611 -7.65 13.41 -11.88
CA THR A 611 -8.67 12.98 -10.93
C THR A 611 -8.80 14.02 -9.83
N TYR A 612 -10.02 14.47 -9.57
CA TYR A 612 -10.37 15.23 -8.37
C TYR A 612 -11.32 14.39 -7.52
N ASN A 613 -11.01 14.23 -6.24
CA ASN A 613 -11.87 13.50 -5.31
C ASN A 613 -11.91 14.16 -3.94
N LYS A 614 -13.11 14.23 -3.34
CA LYS A 614 -13.32 14.73 -1.98
C LYS A 614 -14.21 13.78 -1.19
N VAL A 615 -13.68 13.26 -0.07
CA VAL A 615 -14.37 12.30 0.79
C VAL A 615 -14.61 12.90 2.16
N VAL A 616 -15.87 12.95 2.61
CA VAL A 616 -16.26 13.56 3.89
C VAL A 616 -17.10 12.63 4.75
N TYR A 617 -16.94 12.73 6.06
CA TYR A 617 -17.84 12.08 7.00
C TYR A 617 -19.22 12.76 6.96
N LYS A 618 -20.29 11.98 6.87
CA LYS A 618 -21.68 12.44 6.92
C LYS A 618 -22.34 12.11 8.24
N GLU A 619 -22.10 10.94 8.73
CA GLU A 619 -22.59 10.44 10.00
C GLU A 619 -21.48 9.60 10.65
N ILE A 620 -21.24 9.79 11.91
CA ILE A 620 -20.37 8.98 12.77
C ILE A 620 -20.79 9.22 14.21
N GLU A 621 -20.74 8.18 15.02
CA GLU A 621 -21.02 8.35 16.44
C GLU A 621 -19.81 8.99 17.12
N GLU A 622 -20.03 10.10 17.80
CA GLU A 622 -19.01 10.86 18.52
C GLU A 622 -19.44 11.07 19.98
N ALA A 623 -18.48 11.21 20.88
CA ALA A 623 -18.77 11.53 22.27
C ALA A 623 -19.58 12.83 22.37
N MET A 624 -20.62 12.84 23.24
CA MET A 624 -21.55 13.97 23.35
C MET A 624 -20.86 15.27 23.76
N ASN A 625 -19.81 15.19 24.57
CA ASN A 625 -19.05 16.33 25.10
C ASN A 625 -17.96 16.84 24.16
N LYS A 626 -17.87 16.30 22.93
CA LYS A 626 -16.83 16.68 21.97
C LYS A 626 -17.08 18.09 21.43
N PRO A 627 -16.10 19.02 21.54
CA PRO A 627 -16.21 20.37 21.02
C PRO A 627 -16.57 20.42 19.52
N ALA A 628 -17.29 21.47 19.11
CA ALA A 628 -17.77 21.59 17.73
C ALA A 628 -16.64 21.59 16.69
N TRP A 629 -15.48 22.20 17.00
CA TRP A 629 -14.31 22.25 16.11
C TRP A 629 -13.56 20.91 16.00
N GLN A 630 -13.80 19.98 16.92
CA GLN A 630 -13.23 18.64 16.89
C GLN A 630 -14.14 17.60 16.24
N ARG A 631 -15.39 17.96 15.91
CA ARG A 631 -16.33 17.00 15.31
C ARG A 631 -15.88 16.59 13.93
N MET A 632 -16.00 15.30 13.65
CA MET A 632 -15.59 14.67 12.39
C MET A 632 -16.62 14.89 11.28
N VAL A 633 -17.91 15.03 11.62
CA VAL A 633 -18.97 15.22 10.63
C VAL A 633 -18.72 16.47 9.81
N GLY A 634 -18.74 16.34 8.49
CA GLY A 634 -18.43 17.41 7.54
C GLY A 634 -16.95 17.58 7.23
N LYS A 635 -16.05 16.98 8.00
CA LYS A 635 -14.60 17.01 7.74
C LYS A 635 -14.19 15.91 6.76
N GLU A 636 -13.04 16.10 6.12
CA GLU A 636 -12.50 15.11 5.20
C GLU A 636 -11.89 13.93 5.94
N ILE A 637 -12.03 12.75 5.37
CA ILE A 637 -11.38 11.54 5.88
C ILE A 637 -9.87 11.72 5.76
N SER A 638 -9.11 11.30 6.80
CA SER A 638 -7.65 11.47 6.93
C SER A 638 -7.13 12.92 6.97
N GLN A 639 -7.99 13.90 7.24
CA GLN A 639 -7.53 15.26 7.53
C GLN A 639 -6.79 15.25 8.88
N LYS A 640 -5.64 15.92 8.92
CA LYS A 640 -4.82 16.02 10.13
C LYS A 640 -5.49 16.88 11.19
N ILE A 641 -5.21 16.56 12.45
CA ILE A 641 -5.60 17.34 13.61
C ILE A 641 -4.36 17.92 14.28
N GLY A 642 -4.50 19.09 14.90
CA GLY A 642 -3.40 19.76 15.57
C GLY A 642 -3.84 21.10 16.16
N TYR A 643 -2.90 21.80 16.78
CA TYR A 643 -3.10 23.13 17.31
C TYR A 643 -2.98 24.19 16.21
N ILE A 644 -3.73 25.29 16.34
CA ILE A 644 -3.57 26.46 15.47
C ILE A 644 -2.47 27.33 16.06
N SER A 645 -1.46 27.70 15.25
CA SER A 645 -0.43 28.64 15.62
C SER A 645 -0.92 30.09 15.38
N ASP A 646 -0.80 30.94 16.36
CA ASP A 646 -1.02 32.40 16.28
C ASP A 646 0.31 33.18 16.14
N GLY A 647 1.38 32.52 15.76
CA GLY A 647 2.71 33.08 15.61
C GLY A 647 3.68 32.59 16.69
N LEU A 648 4.69 33.41 16.98
CA LEU A 648 5.71 33.15 18.01
C LEU A 648 5.57 34.17 19.11
N PHE A 649 5.82 33.77 20.35
CA PHE A 649 5.96 34.69 21.47
C PHE A 649 7.10 35.68 21.23
N GLN A 650 6.84 36.99 21.38
CA GLN A 650 7.83 38.03 21.11
C GLN A 650 8.69 38.30 22.37
N ASP A 651 8.07 38.29 23.55
CA ASP A 651 8.74 38.58 24.82
C ASP A 651 8.09 37.82 25.99
N GLN A 652 8.65 37.99 27.18
CA GLN A 652 8.17 37.35 28.39
C GLN A 652 6.80 37.87 28.83
N ALA A 653 6.51 39.17 28.60
CA ALA A 653 5.24 39.78 28.98
C ALA A 653 4.08 39.17 28.15
N GLU A 654 4.32 38.85 26.88
CA GLU A 654 3.32 38.17 26.06
C GLU A 654 3.03 36.77 26.58
N ILE A 655 4.05 36.02 27.06
CA ILE A 655 3.89 34.69 27.65
C ILE A 655 3.06 34.73 28.92
N GLU A 656 3.33 35.72 29.79
CA GLU A 656 2.62 35.88 31.07
C GLU A 656 1.14 36.23 30.88
N ASN A 657 0.79 36.89 29.78
CA ASN A 657 -0.58 37.29 29.43
C ASN A 657 -1.28 36.27 28.50
N ALA A 658 -0.59 35.22 28.03
CA ALA A 658 -1.14 34.20 27.15
C ALA A 658 -1.77 33.04 27.94
N PRO A 659 -2.64 32.24 27.31
CA PRO A 659 -3.09 30.97 27.86
C PRO A 659 -1.91 30.07 28.23
N VAL A 660 -2.03 29.36 29.35
CA VAL A 660 -0.97 28.46 29.85
C VAL A 660 -0.80 27.28 28.89
N GLN A 661 0.39 27.12 28.35
CA GLN A 661 0.73 25.96 27.50
C GLN A 661 1.86 25.14 28.09
N ALA A 662 1.87 23.83 27.78
CA ALA A 662 2.87 22.89 28.26
C ALA A 662 4.28 23.24 27.76
N GLY A 663 5.32 22.85 28.52
CA GLY A 663 6.72 22.93 28.10
C GLY A 663 7.45 24.22 28.48
N SER A 664 6.92 25.03 29.39
CA SER A 664 7.55 26.29 29.86
C SER A 664 7.99 27.18 28.69
N PRO A 665 7.05 27.79 27.98
CA PRO A 665 7.36 28.53 26.76
C PRO A 665 8.30 29.72 27.04
N GLN A 666 9.08 30.07 26.03
CA GLN A 666 10.01 31.23 26.06
C GLN A 666 9.81 32.09 24.80
N PRO A 667 10.30 33.34 24.78
CA PRO A 667 10.26 34.14 23.57
C PRO A 667 10.86 33.38 22.35
N GLY A 668 10.14 33.39 21.25
CA GLY A 668 10.48 32.61 20.04
C GLY A 668 9.80 31.23 19.93
N ASP A 669 9.13 30.76 20.98
CA ASP A 669 8.31 29.54 20.88
C ASP A 669 6.96 29.80 20.20
N ILE A 670 6.35 28.74 19.68
CA ILE A 670 5.04 28.84 19.04
C ILE A 670 3.97 29.19 20.08
N ARG A 671 3.20 30.24 19.81
CA ARG A 671 1.99 30.60 20.53
C ARG A 671 0.81 29.87 19.89
N TYR A 672 0.13 29.03 20.67
CA TYR A 672 -1.05 28.31 20.22
C TYR A 672 -2.34 29.05 20.63
N ARG A 673 -3.38 28.84 19.81
CA ARG A 673 -4.70 29.43 20.02
C ARG A 673 -5.50 28.60 21.00
N ASP A 674 -6.03 29.27 22.03
CA ASP A 674 -7.05 28.74 22.93
C ASP A 674 -8.41 28.80 22.22
N LEU A 675 -8.97 27.67 21.88
CA LEU A 675 -10.21 27.53 21.11
C LEU A 675 -11.45 27.54 22.01
N ASN A 676 -11.32 27.12 23.25
CA ASN A 676 -12.42 27.07 24.22
C ASN A 676 -12.42 28.24 25.19
N ASN A 677 -11.38 29.10 25.18
CA ASN A 677 -11.17 30.27 26.06
C ASN A 677 -11.15 29.89 27.55
N ASP A 678 -10.57 28.75 27.93
CA ASP A 678 -10.44 28.32 29.31
C ASP A 678 -9.12 28.77 29.97
N GLY A 679 -8.26 29.47 29.22
CA GLY A 679 -6.96 29.98 29.66
C GLY A 679 -5.84 28.91 29.64
N LYS A 680 -6.05 27.78 29.01
CA LYS A 680 -5.05 26.69 28.87
C LYS A 680 -5.03 26.18 27.46
N ILE A 681 -3.86 25.74 26.98
CA ILE A 681 -3.70 25.02 25.72
C ILE A 681 -3.57 23.56 26.03
N ASP A 682 -4.58 22.76 25.69
CA ASP A 682 -4.64 21.34 25.92
C ASP A 682 -5.32 20.57 24.76
N VAL A 683 -5.66 19.32 25.00
CA VAL A 683 -6.32 18.46 24.01
C VAL A 683 -7.66 19.03 23.51
N ASN A 684 -8.30 19.94 24.27
CA ASN A 684 -9.56 20.57 23.87
C ASN A 684 -9.37 21.64 22.79
N ASP A 685 -8.14 22.16 22.60
CA ASP A 685 -7.80 23.16 21.58
C ASP A 685 -7.33 22.55 20.26
N VAL A 686 -7.28 21.23 20.17
CA VAL A 686 -6.95 20.53 18.93
C VAL A 686 -8.12 20.64 17.95
N THR A 687 -7.83 20.95 16.69
CA THR A 687 -8.82 21.03 15.61
C THR A 687 -8.28 20.46 14.31
N TYR A 688 -9.12 20.41 13.27
CA TYR A 688 -8.72 19.98 11.94
C TYR A 688 -7.91 21.08 11.24
N ILE A 689 -6.69 20.73 10.83
CA ILE A 689 -5.74 21.63 10.17
C ILE A 689 -5.33 21.10 8.80
N GLY A 690 -4.94 22.03 7.92
CA GLY A 690 -4.38 21.71 6.61
C GLY A 690 -5.31 20.90 5.70
N PHE A 691 -4.69 20.08 4.86
CA PHE A 691 -5.35 19.21 3.90
C PHE A 691 -5.29 17.75 4.36
N PRO A 692 -6.16 16.88 3.83
CA PRO A 692 -6.09 15.43 4.11
C PRO A 692 -4.78 14.83 3.57
N GLU A 693 -4.33 13.73 4.18
CA GLU A 693 -3.13 13.00 3.72
C GLU A 693 -3.30 12.45 2.30
N THR A 694 -4.52 12.04 1.94
CA THR A 694 -4.83 11.61 0.59
C THR A 694 -5.01 12.83 -0.31
N PRO A 695 -4.23 13.00 -1.39
CA PRO A 695 -4.39 14.11 -2.31
C PRO A 695 -5.79 14.19 -2.91
N ARG A 696 -6.37 15.39 -2.97
CA ARG A 696 -7.65 15.63 -3.66
C ARG A 696 -7.50 15.62 -5.18
N VAL A 697 -6.36 16.07 -5.65
CA VAL A 697 -6.03 16.17 -7.08
C VAL A 697 -4.87 15.24 -7.36
N THR A 698 -5.07 14.36 -8.34
CA THR A 698 -4.00 13.53 -8.90
C THR A 698 -4.01 13.72 -10.41
N TYR A 699 -2.86 14.01 -10.98
CA TYR A 699 -2.73 14.20 -12.42
C TYR A 699 -1.48 13.49 -12.94
N GLY A 700 -1.52 13.15 -14.21
CA GLY A 700 -0.40 12.57 -14.92
C GLY A 700 -0.44 12.93 -16.39
N PHE A 701 0.72 13.04 -16.99
CA PHE A 701 0.86 13.19 -18.42
C PHE A 701 2.01 12.34 -18.92
N SER A 702 1.89 11.84 -20.14
CA SER A 702 2.94 11.11 -20.83
C SER A 702 3.00 11.48 -22.30
N GLY A 703 4.18 11.44 -22.88
CA GLY A 703 4.42 11.64 -24.29
C GLY A 703 5.20 10.46 -24.86
N PHE A 704 4.80 10.04 -26.05
CA PHE A 704 5.52 9.04 -26.83
C PHE A 704 5.74 9.60 -28.22
N VAL A 705 6.97 9.54 -28.69
CA VAL A 705 7.38 9.96 -30.04
C VAL A 705 8.06 8.76 -30.69
N ASN A 706 7.61 8.42 -31.88
CA ASN A 706 8.24 7.40 -32.70
C ASN A 706 8.67 8.02 -34.04
N TYR A 707 9.94 7.74 -34.40
CA TYR A 707 10.54 8.20 -35.65
C TYR A 707 11.19 7.03 -36.36
#